data_639d101e7b5071d30af628ddb75c096d
#
_entry.id   639d101e7b5071d30af628ddb75c096d
#
_cell.length_a   1.000
_cell.length_b   1.000
_cell.length_c   1.000
_cell.angle_alpha   90.00
_cell.angle_beta   90.00
_cell.angle_gamma   90.00
#
_symmetry.space_group_name_H-M   'P 1'
#
loop_
_entity.id
_entity.type
_entity.pdbx_description
1 polymer ?
#
loop_
_entity_poly.entity_id
_entity_poly.type
_entity_poly.pdbx_seq_one_letter_code
_entity_poly.pdbx_strand_id
1 'polypeptide(L)'
;VGVSQPVTRRPKLPSVGRLGLVDPRASAHLAQLGWDTDAHADLLWSLSRAPDADAALKAMVRLAEALGTGWDELHVALLADRGLRGRLLAVLGSSLTLGDHLVAHPQSWHLLQGVEGKVTLPSAERLRRTFVDYVNEMSSPPSVERLRTLYRDQLLVLAALDLAPAVEDEPGLPFTAVGAHLADIADAALAAALAVAEKTVCGNDIPPRLAVIAMGKCGARELNYVSDVDVIFVGERADPVTTRVAGEMMRLASEAFFEVDAALRPEGRHGELVRTVASHLAYYQRWAKTWEFQALLKARPAVGDPELGEQYLAAVTPLVWTACEREDFVAEVRAMRRRVEQLVPADVRSREIKLGTGGLRDVEFAVQLLQLVHGRGDESLHVASTVDALAALGSGGYIGRDDAANLTASYEFLRLLEHRLQLQRLKRTHLLPAPNDEEALRWLARAAHIVPDGRHDALGMLREELKRHNLRVSRLHAKLFYQPLLESIGPPGLEFSHGMTPVAAERQLAALGYERPQSALTHLSALINQSGRRGRVQAVLLPKLLDWLSNTPDPDVGLLAYRRLSEAMTTQPWYLSTLRDSSAVAKRLMRVLGTSRYVPELLMRAPEVIQQYGDGPSGPKLLDVDPDAVAGALVASAGRQADPVRAIAVARSLRRRELARVGSADLLGMLEVTDVCKALTSVWVAVLQAALDAVIRANLPDSGSAPARIAVIGMGRLGGGELGYGSDADVMFVCEPAHGSADSDAVRWSISVAEQMRALLGTPSVDPPLEIDANLRPEGRNGPLVRTLASYTAYYARWAQPWEIQALLRANTVAGDPDLGRRFLLMADKTRYPAGGVSEQAVREIRRLKARVDAERLPRGADSNTHTKLGRGGLADIEWAVQLLQLQHAHAIGALHNTSTLETLDAIAAAELIPADEVDLLRQAWLTATRARNALVLVRGKPTDQLPGHGRTLNAVAVAAGWPGGDGGEFLDNYLRVTRRAKVVVRKIFGS
;
A
#
# COMPACT_ATOMS: atom_id res chain seq x y z
N VAL A 1 -51.43 -18.28 -26.91
CA VAL A 1 -49.97 -18.29 -26.79
C VAL A 1 -49.68 -18.33 -25.28
N GLY A 2 -49.42 -19.55 -24.75
CA GLY A 2 -49.19 -19.78 -23.35
C GLY A 2 -47.78 -19.30 -22.95
N VAL A 3 -47.67 -18.42 -21.96
CA VAL A 3 -46.43 -18.04 -21.29
C VAL A 3 -46.09 -19.15 -20.31
N SER A 4 -45.13 -19.98 -20.64
CA SER A 4 -44.56 -20.96 -19.72
C SER A 4 -43.80 -20.22 -18.62
N GLN A 5 -44.25 -20.39 -17.35
CA GLN A 5 -43.51 -19.97 -16.17
C GLN A 5 -42.15 -20.70 -16.14
N PRO A 6 -41.05 -20.01 -15.78
CA PRO A 6 -39.77 -20.68 -15.61
C PRO A 6 -39.87 -21.69 -14.45
N VAL A 7 -39.62 -22.96 -14.77
CA VAL A 7 -39.48 -24.02 -13.80
C VAL A 7 -38.24 -23.71 -12.95
N THR A 8 -38.42 -23.18 -11.74
CA THR A 8 -37.36 -23.04 -10.74
C THR A 8 -36.90 -24.47 -10.41
N ARG A 9 -35.70 -24.85 -10.90
CA ARG A 9 -35.02 -26.09 -10.48
C ARG A 9 -34.81 -26.00 -8.97
N ARG A 10 -35.40 -26.91 -8.19
CA ARG A 10 -35.10 -27.04 -6.78
C ARG A 10 -33.59 -27.25 -6.61
N PRO A 11 -32.95 -26.53 -5.69
CA PRO A 11 -31.53 -26.72 -5.42
C PRO A 11 -31.30 -28.17 -4.95
N LYS A 12 -30.30 -28.85 -5.51
CA LYS A 12 -29.88 -30.18 -5.07
C LYS A 12 -29.02 -30.05 -3.82
N LEU A 13 -29.12 -31.06 -2.96
CA LEU A 13 -28.32 -31.15 -1.76
C LEU A 13 -26.80 -31.03 -2.07
N PRO A 14 -26.09 -30.05 -1.51
CA PRO A 14 -24.66 -29.92 -1.68
C PRO A 14 -23.91 -31.01 -0.92
N SER A 15 -22.78 -31.48 -1.47
CA SER A 15 -21.93 -32.42 -0.75
C SER A 15 -21.24 -31.74 0.45
N VAL A 16 -20.90 -32.51 1.48
CA VAL A 16 -20.24 -32.03 2.72
C VAL A 16 -18.99 -31.23 2.41
N GLY A 17 -18.15 -31.68 1.47
CA GLY A 17 -16.94 -30.94 1.06
C GLY A 17 -17.24 -29.60 0.38
N ARG A 18 -18.36 -29.48 -0.37
CA ARG A 18 -18.80 -28.20 -0.97
C ARG A 18 -19.32 -27.20 0.07
N LEU A 19 -19.78 -27.70 1.22
CA LEU A 19 -20.19 -26.89 2.36
C LEU A 19 -19.00 -26.40 3.20
N GLY A 20 -17.77 -26.83 2.91
CA GLY A 20 -16.60 -26.50 3.70
C GLY A 20 -16.53 -27.24 5.06
N LEU A 21 -17.35 -28.29 5.25
CA LEU A 21 -17.32 -29.11 6.44
C LEU A 21 -16.16 -30.12 6.34
N VAL A 22 -15.29 -30.11 7.33
CA VAL A 22 -14.08 -30.96 7.40
C VAL A 22 -14.15 -32.02 8.51
N ASP A 23 -15.12 -31.92 9.43
CA ASP A 23 -15.30 -32.95 10.46
C ASP A 23 -15.76 -34.28 9.84
N PRO A 24 -15.08 -35.42 10.11
CA PRO A 24 -15.48 -36.72 9.60
C PRO A 24 -16.91 -37.11 9.97
N ARG A 25 -17.47 -36.57 11.05
CA ARG A 25 -18.84 -36.85 11.54
C ARG A 25 -19.88 -35.89 10.97
N ALA A 26 -19.51 -34.92 10.11
CA ALA A 26 -20.44 -33.91 9.58
C ALA A 26 -21.68 -34.55 8.92
N SER A 27 -21.51 -35.62 8.10
CA SER A 27 -22.64 -36.32 7.49
C SER A 27 -23.58 -36.96 8.51
N ALA A 28 -23.04 -37.53 9.60
CA ALA A 28 -23.86 -38.12 10.68
C ALA A 28 -24.62 -37.03 11.46
N HIS A 29 -24.00 -35.88 11.70
CA HIS A 29 -24.63 -34.74 12.36
C HIS A 29 -25.77 -34.15 11.49
N LEU A 30 -25.57 -34.02 10.16
CA LEU A 30 -26.64 -33.59 9.25
C LEU A 30 -27.82 -34.55 9.24
N ALA A 31 -27.58 -35.86 9.20
CA ALA A 31 -28.63 -36.89 9.29
C ALA A 31 -29.36 -36.87 10.66
N GLN A 32 -28.61 -36.64 11.76
CA GLN A 32 -29.20 -36.53 13.11
C GLN A 32 -30.18 -35.35 13.23
N LEU A 33 -29.89 -34.23 12.54
CA LEU A 33 -30.78 -33.06 12.49
C LEU A 33 -31.90 -33.18 11.43
N GLY A 34 -31.90 -34.23 10.60
CA GLY A 34 -32.81 -34.40 9.49
C GLY A 34 -32.51 -33.48 8.30
N TRP A 35 -31.27 -32.97 8.18
CA TRP A 35 -30.88 -31.97 7.15
C TRP A 35 -30.23 -32.60 5.91
N ASP A 36 -30.31 -33.88 5.74
CA ASP A 36 -29.71 -34.67 4.64
C ASP A 36 -30.60 -34.82 3.40
N THR A 37 -31.59 -33.94 3.22
CA THR A 37 -32.52 -33.95 2.10
C THR A 37 -32.45 -32.65 1.27
N ASP A 38 -32.86 -32.72 -0.02
CA ASP A 38 -32.86 -31.55 -0.94
C ASP A 38 -33.70 -30.36 -0.41
N ALA A 39 -34.63 -30.60 0.51
CA ALA A 39 -35.46 -29.53 1.10
C ALA A 39 -34.62 -28.58 1.99
N HIS A 40 -33.46 -29.03 2.50
CA HIS A 40 -32.59 -28.28 3.38
C HIS A 40 -31.42 -27.58 2.64
N ALA A 41 -31.37 -27.62 1.31
CA ALA A 41 -30.26 -27.11 0.55
C ALA A 41 -29.94 -25.62 0.87
N ASP A 42 -30.95 -24.78 0.99
CA ASP A 42 -30.76 -23.34 1.30
C ASP A 42 -30.20 -23.14 2.72
N LEU A 43 -30.70 -23.92 3.70
CA LEU A 43 -30.21 -23.89 5.08
C LEU A 43 -28.74 -24.34 5.12
N LEU A 44 -28.35 -25.35 4.36
CA LEU A 44 -26.97 -25.85 4.30
C LEU A 44 -26.04 -24.84 3.62
N TRP A 45 -26.52 -24.11 2.62
CA TRP A 45 -25.75 -23.01 2.06
C TRP A 45 -25.55 -21.86 3.06
N SER A 46 -26.53 -21.57 3.91
CA SER A 46 -26.35 -20.60 5.00
C SER A 46 -25.34 -21.11 6.02
N LEU A 47 -25.41 -22.40 6.40
CA LEU A 47 -24.41 -23.02 7.30
C LEU A 47 -22.99 -22.92 6.74
N SER A 48 -22.80 -23.13 5.44
CA SER A 48 -21.48 -23.04 4.79
C SER A 48 -20.85 -21.64 4.85
N ARG A 49 -21.66 -20.61 5.02
CA ARG A 49 -21.22 -19.23 5.18
C ARG A 49 -20.86 -18.86 6.61
N ALA A 50 -21.26 -19.67 7.61
CA ALA A 50 -20.87 -19.44 8.99
C ALA A 50 -19.33 -19.36 9.13
N PRO A 51 -18.79 -18.49 9.98
CA PRO A 51 -17.34 -18.34 10.16
C PRO A 51 -16.61 -19.65 10.44
N ASP A 52 -17.23 -20.52 11.25
CA ASP A 52 -16.86 -21.92 11.45
C ASP A 52 -18.11 -22.80 11.28
N ALA A 53 -18.24 -23.43 10.11
CA ALA A 53 -19.40 -24.24 9.77
C ALA A 53 -19.46 -25.56 10.59
N ASP A 54 -18.32 -26.16 10.91
CA ASP A 54 -18.27 -27.38 11.74
C ASP A 54 -18.65 -27.08 13.19
N ALA A 55 -18.18 -25.97 13.77
CA ALA A 55 -18.57 -25.53 15.11
C ALA A 55 -20.07 -25.20 15.17
N ALA A 56 -20.61 -24.50 14.16
CA ALA A 56 -22.03 -24.18 14.05
C ALA A 56 -22.88 -25.45 13.99
N LEU A 57 -22.48 -26.44 13.17
CA LEU A 57 -23.19 -27.74 13.06
C LEU A 57 -23.17 -28.50 14.36
N LYS A 58 -22.02 -28.63 15.05
CA LYS A 58 -21.89 -29.28 16.34
C LYS A 58 -22.75 -28.62 17.44
N ALA A 59 -22.71 -27.28 17.49
CA ALA A 59 -23.52 -26.51 18.44
C ALA A 59 -25.01 -26.67 18.15
N MET A 60 -25.43 -26.76 16.88
CA MET A 60 -26.80 -27.02 16.49
C MET A 60 -27.29 -28.38 16.90
N VAL A 61 -26.48 -29.45 16.78
CA VAL A 61 -26.80 -30.79 17.27
C VAL A 61 -27.02 -30.77 18.79
N ARG A 62 -26.11 -30.14 19.55
CA ARG A 62 -26.23 -29.98 20.99
C ARG A 62 -27.49 -29.22 21.41
N LEU A 63 -27.82 -28.15 20.65
CA LEU A 63 -29.03 -27.35 20.89
C LEU A 63 -30.30 -28.19 20.62
N ALA A 64 -30.32 -28.96 19.52
CA ALA A 64 -31.41 -29.87 19.21
C ALA A 64 -31.64 -30.93 20.32
N GLU A 65 -30.54 -31.51 20.84
CA GLU A 65 -30.60 -32.44 21.97
C GLU A 65 -31.15 -31.79 23.24
N ALA A 66 -30.72 -30.54 23.53
CA ALA A 66 -31.20 -29.80 24.71
C ALA A 66 -32.67 -29.34 24.58
N LEU A 67 -33.16 -29.07 23.39
CA LEU A 67 -34.57 -28.74 23.11
C LEU A 67 -35.48 -29.97 23.21
N GLY A 68 -34.98 -31.16 22.88
CA GLY A 68 -35.79 -32.36 22.82
C GLY A 68 -36.99 -32.23 21.90
N THR A 69 -38.20 -32.28 22.40
CA THR A 69 -39.46 -32.13 21.61
C THR A 69 -39.64 -30.72 21.08
N GLY A 70 -38.96 -29.70 21.60
CA GLY A 70 -38.97 -28.32 21.07
C GLY A 70 -38.13 -28.15 19.83
N TRP A 71 -37.35 -29.16 19.40
CA TRP A 71 -36.55 -29.11 18.18
C TRP A 71 -37.39 -28.91 16.94
N ASP A 72 -38.55 -29.54 16.82
CA ASP A 72 -39.42 -29.43 15.65
C ASP A 72 -39.87 -27.95 15.42
N GLU A 73 -40.15 -27.22 16.49
CA GLU A 73 -40.50 -25.78 16.41
C GLU A 73 -39.36 -24.97 15.85
N LEU A 74 -38.13 -25.10 16.41
CA LEU A 74 -36.95 -24.40 15.91
C LEU A 74 -36.64 -24.81 14.44
N HIS A 75 -36.74 -26.08 14.11
CA HIS A 75 -36.48 -26.61 12.78
C HIS A 75 -37.42 -25.98 11.74
N VAL A 76 -38.73 -25.94 12.02
CA VAL A 76 -39.70 -25.28 11.14
C VAL A 76 -39.40 -23.78 11.02
N ALA A 77 -39.08 -23.12 12.12
CA ALA A 77 -38.74 -21.69 12.12
C ALA A 77 -37.45 -21.39 11.29
N LEU A 78 -36.43 -22.23 11.34
CA LEU A 78 -35.21 -22.09 10.55
C LEU A 78 -35.45 -22.25 9.04
N LEU A 79 -36.41 -23.07 8.65
CA LEU A 79 -36.79 -23.21 7.25
C LEU A 79 -37.62 -22.03 6.76
N ALA A 80 -38.49 -21.47 7.63
CA ALA A 80 -39.42 -20.39 7.29
C ALA A 80 -38.80 -18.99 7.36
N ASP A 81 -37.95 -18.72 8.37
CA ASP A 81 -37.34 -17.42 8.67
C ASP A 81 -35.85 -17.42 8.31
N ARG A 82 -35.53 -16.81 7.18
CA ARG A 82 -34.16 -16.65 6.70
C ARG A 82 -33.31 -15.79 7.65
N GLY A 83 -33.90 -14.75 8.26
CA GLY A 83 -33.22 -13.88 9.21
C GLY A 83 -32.86 -14.63 10.50
N LEU A 84 -33.78 -15.40 11.10
CA LEU A 84 -33.48 -16.25 12.24
C LEU A 84 -32.35 -17.23 11.93
N ARG A 85 -32.40 -17.87 10.76
CA ARG A 85 -31.39 -18.81 10.30
C ARG A 85 -30.01 -18.12 10.22
N GLY A 86 -29.94 -16.93 9.63
CA GLY A 86 -28.70 -16.15 9.54
C GLY A 86 -28.13 -15.78 10.91
N ARG A 87 -28.97 -15.23 11.78
CA ARG A 87 -28.60 -14.80 13.14
C ARG A 87 -28.11 -15.98 14.00
N LEU A 88 -28.84 -17.09 14.01
CA LEU A 88 -28.47 -18.24 14.81
C LEU A 88 -27.18 -18.92 14.33
N LEU A 89 -27.06 -19.19 13.02
CA LEU A 89 -25.85 -19.82 12.45
C LEU A 89 -24.62 -18.93 12.57
N ALA A 90 -24.78 -17.60 12.43
CA ALA A 90 -23.69 -16.65 12.63
C ALA A 90 -23.16 -16.69 14.07
N VAL A 91 -24.02 -16.72 15.08
CA VAL A 91 -23.62 -16.83 16.49
C VAL A 91 -22.94 -18.18 16.75
N LEU A 92 -23.54 -19.29 16.35
CA LEU A 92 -23.01 -20.64 16.60
C LEU A 92 -21.66 -20.90 15.93
N GLY A 93 -21.41 -20.27 14.76
CA GLY A 93 -20.13 -20.33 14.04
C GLY A 93 -19.09 -19.30 14.49
N SER A 94 -19.48 -18.32 15.31
CA SER A 94 -18.58 -17.24 15.74
C SER A 94 -18.23 -17.30 17.23
N SER A 95 -19.12 -17.78 18.09
CA SER A 95 -18.95 -17.72 19.54
C SER A 95 -19.29 -19.07 20.20
N LEU A 96 -18.26 -19.74 20.69
CA LEU A 96 -18.39 -20.96 21.45
C LEU A 96 -19.19 -20.73 22.75
N THR A 97 -18.91 -19.64 23.45
CA THR A 97 -19.54 -19.33 24.74
C THR A 97 -21.02 -18.97 24.62
N LEU A 98 -21.42 -18.23 23.57
CA LEU A 98 -22.83 -17.93 23.30
C LEU A 98 -23.55 -19.17 22.76
N GLY A 99 -22.87 -20.03 22.01
CA GLY A 99 -23.37 -21.35 21.63
C GLY A 99 -23.63 -22.25 22.86
N ASP A 100 -22.67 -22.28 23.80
CA ASP A 100 -22.85 -23.01 25.08
C ASP A 100 -23.97 -22.40 25.94
N HIS A 101 -24.14 -21.09 25.94
CA HIS A 101 -25.25 -20.40 26.59
C HIS A 101 -26.60 -20.83 26.01
N LEU A 102 -26.74 -20.89 24.68
CA LEU A 102 -27.96 -21.39 24.01
C LEU A 102 -28.25 -22.85 24.33
N VAL A 103 -27.22 -23.69 24.45
CA VAL A 103 -27.41 -25.09 24.86
C VAL A 103 -27.88 -25.21 26.31
N ALA A 104 -27.33 -24.37 27.20
CA ALA A 104 -27.74 -24.33 28.62
C ALA A 104 -29.12 -23.69 28.84
N HIS A 105 -29.49 -22.73 28.02
CA HIS A 105 -30.76 -22.00 28.04
C HIS A 105 -31.45 -22.07 26.67
N PRO A 106 -31.93 -23.27 26.25
CA PRO A 106 -32.34 -23.53 24.89
C PRO A 106 -33.51 -22.65 24.41
N GLN A 107 -34.37 -22.17 25.33
CA GLN A 107 -35.47 -21.27 24.98
C GLN A 107 -35.00 -19.85 24.56
N SER A 108 -33.75 -19.46 24.83
CA SER A 108 -33.22 -18.14 24.43
C SER A 108 -33.16 -17.95 22.90
N TRP A 109 -33.30 -19.02 22.11
CA TRP A 109 -33.39 -18.87 20.65
C TRP A 109 -34.60 -18.04 20.19
N HIS A 110 -35.71 -18.04 20.97
CA HIS A 110 -36.87 -17.19 20.66
C HIS A 110 -36.54 -15.69 20.63
N LEU A 111 -35.54 -15.27 21.40
CA LEU A 111 -35.06 -13.88 21.37
C LEU A 111 -34.50 -13.48 19.99
N LEU A 112 -34.06 -14.45 19.21
CA LEU A 112 -33.48 -14.24 17.87
C LEU A 112 -34.52 -14.24 16.74
N GLN A 113 -35.78 -14.65 17.03
CA GLN A 113 -36.84 -14.75 16.03
C GLN A 113 -37.44 -13.38 15.67
N GLY A 114 -37.60 -12.51 16.66
CA GLY A 114 -38.16 -11.18 16.48
C GLY A 114 -39.68 -11.16 16.18
N VAL A 115 -40.24 -9.96 16.10
CA VAL A 115 -41.63 -9.73 15.72
C VAL A 115 -41.68 -9.49 14.20
N GLU A 116 -42.52 -10.26 13.49
CA GLU A 116 -42.59 -10.20 12.01
C GLU A 116 -41.19 -10.39 11.32
N GLY A 117 -40.33 -11.22 11.90
CA GLY A 117 -38.98 -11.47 11.39
C GLY A 117 -37.95 -10.36 11.68
N LYS A 118 -38.34 -9.27 12.33
CA LYS A 118 -37.43 -8.16 12.68
C LYS A 118 -37.08 -8.20 14.17
N VAL A 119 -35.79 -8.34 14.46
CA VAL A 119 -35.25 -8.18 15.82
C VAL A 119 -34.84 -6.73 16.01
N THR A 120 -35.35 -6.10 17.07
CA THR A 120 -35.01 -4.73 17.46
C THR A 120 -34.31 -4.72 18.80
N LEU A 121 -33.21 -3.97 18.89
CA LEU A 121 -32.52 -3.76 20.17
C LEU A 121 -33.40 -2.96 21.14
N PRO A 122 -33.48 -3.36 22.42
CA PRO A 122 -34.22 -2.60 23.43
C PRO A 122 -33.53 -1.26 23.69
N SER A 123 -34.31 -0.22 24.00
CA SER A 123 -33.73 1.07 24.41
C SER A 123 -32.99 0.97 25.76
N ALA A 124 -32.06 1.88 26.02
CA ALA A 124 -31.32 1.96 27.29
C ALA A 124 -32.28 1.97 28.51
N GLU A 125 -33.37 2.74 28.43
CA GLU A 125 -34.37 2.82 29.49
C GLU A 125 -35.10 1.47 29.69
N ARG A 126 -35.43 0.77 28.61
CA ARG A 126 -36.06 -0.56 28.67
C ARG A 126 -35.11 -1.59 29.28
N LEU A 127 -33.83 -1.57 28.86
CA LEU A 127 -32.81 -2.42 29.47
C LEU A 127 -32.71 -2.19 30.97
N ARG A 128 -32.56 -0.94 31.40
CA ARG A 128 -32.47 -0.57 32.81
C ARG A 128 -33.67 -1.03 33.60
N ARG A 129 -34.89 -0.84 33.10
CA ARG A 129 -36.11 -1.35 33.73
C ARG A 129 -36.08 -2.87 33.88
N THR A 130 -35.81 -3.60 32.81
CA THR A 130 -35.77 -5.06 32.81
C THR A 130 -34.83 -5.59 33.88
N PHE A 131 -33.64 -5.04 34.03
CA PHE A 131 -32.65 -5.47 35.03
C PHE A 131 -33.03 -5.06 36.45
N VAL A 132 -33.52 -3.84 36.65
CA VAL A 132 -33.92 -3.32 37.98
C VAL A 132 -35.23 -3.95 38.49
N ASP A 133 -36.24 -4.11 37.61
CA ASP A 133 -37.51 -4.74 37.95
C ASP A 133 -37.29 -6.19 38.41
N TYR A 134 -36.39 -6.91 37.69
CA TYR A 134 -35.98 -8.25 38.12
C TYR A 134 -35.43 -8.27 39.56
N VAL A 135 -34.61 -7.27 39.94
CA VAL A 135 -34.07 -7.13 41.31
C VAL A 135 -35.20 -6.76 42.32
N ASN A 136 -36.19 -6.00 41.91
CA ASN A 136 -37.25 -5.47 42.78
C ASN A 136 -38.36 -6.50 43.04
N GLU A 137 -38.68 -7.35 42.09
CA GLU A 137 -39.71 -8.38 42.20
C GLU A 137 -39.30 -9.56 43.11
N MET A 138 -38.03 -9.66 43.46
CA MET A 138 -37.52 -10.74 44.28
C MET A 138 -37.59 -10.42 45.78
N SER A 139 -38.21 -11.29 46.56
CA SER A 139 -38.27 -11.21 48.03
C SER A 139 -37.00 -11.67 48.77
N SER A 140 -36.05 -12.22 48.02
CA SER A 140 -34.71 -12.62 48.49
C SER A 140 -33.65 -12.05 47.54
N PRO A 141 -32.35 -11.93 47.96
CA PRO A 141 -31.33 -11.45 47.07
C PRO A 141 -31.37 -12.26 45.77
N PRO A 142 -31.35 -11.60 44.58
CA PRO A 142 -31.45 -12.27 43.28
C PRO A 142 -30.28 -13.21 43.08
N SER A 143 -30.54 -14.34 42.45
CA SER A 143 -29.50 -15.30 42.08
C SER A 143 -28.54 -14.66 41.08
N VAL A 144 -27.24 -14.64 41.40
CA VAL A 144 -26.15 -14.20 40.51
C VAL A 144 -26.23 -14.93 39.17
N GLU A 145 -26.59 -16.18 39.16
CA GLU A 145 -26.74 -16.99 37.95
C GLU A 145 -27.83 -16.45 37.00
N ARG A 146 -28.98 -16.06 37.52
CA ARG A 146 -30.07 -15.52 36.71
C ARG A 146 -29.74 -14.12 36.17
N LEU A 147 -29.06 -13.29 36.97
CA LEU A 147 -28.54 -12.00 36.48
C LEU A 147 -27.55 -12.19 35.34
N ARG A 148 -26.66 -13.19 35.45
CA ARG A 148 -25.73 -13.58 34.41
C ARG A 148 -26.44 -14.08 33.15
N THR A 149 -27.50 -14.84 33.29
CA THR A 149 -28.34 -15.35 32.20
C THR A 149 -28.97 -14.15 31.45
N LEU A 150 -29.62 -13.23 32.20
CA LEU A 150 -30.23 -12.03 31.62
C LEU A 150 -29.20 -11.19 30.86
N TYR A 151 -28.02 -10.98 31.44
CA TYR A 151 -26.93 -10.26 30.78
C TYR A 151 -26.46 -10.94 29.47
N ARG A 152 -26.30 -12.26 29.52
CA ARG A 152 -25.86 -13.03 28.33
C ARG A 152 -26.92 -13.07 27.23
N ASP A 153 -28.21 -13.07 27.58
CA ASP A 153 -29.31 -13.01 26.63
C ASP A 153 -29.26 -11.69 25.85
N GLN A 154 -28.94 -10.56 26.51
CA GLN A 154 -28.76 -9.27 25.79
C GLN A 154 -27.53 -9.29 24.88
N LEU A 155 -26.41 -9.88 25.34
CA LEU A 155 -25.23 -10.05 24.48
C LEU A 155 -25.52 -10.98 23.28
N LEU A 156 -26.34 -12.03 23.48
CA LEU A 156 -26.74 -12.95 22.43
C LEU A 156 -27.51 -12.23 21.30
N VAL A 157 -28.52 -11.43 21.68
CA VAL A 157 -29.33 -10.67 20.72
C VAL A 157 -28.45 -9.67 19.93
N LEU A 158 -27.60 -8.92 20.64
CA LEU A 158 -26.71 -7.97 20.01
C LEU A 158 -25.70 -8.65 19.06
N ALA A 159 -25.07 -9.74 19.52
CA ALA A 159 -24.11 -10.48 18.71
C ALA A 159 -24.77 -11.11 17.48
N ALA A 160 -26.02 -11.58 17.59
CA ALA A 160 -26.75 -12.13 16.47
C ALA A 160 -26.97 -11.10 15.36
N LEU A 161 -27.34 -9.86 15.72
CA LEU A 161 -27.52 -8.76 14.76
C LEU A 161 -26.20 -8.24 14.17
N ASP A 162 -25.14 -8.22 14.96
CA ASP A 162 -23.81 -7.78 14.53
C ASP A 162 -23.14 -8.81 13.59
N LEU A 163 -23.41 -10.11 13.77
CA LEU A 163 -22.79 -11.19 13.02
C LEU A 163 -23.60 -11.68 11.80
N ALA A 164 -24.91 -11.43 11.79
CA ALA A 164 -25.81 -11.93 10.74
C ALA A 164 -25.35 -11.64 9.29
N PRO A 165 -24.72 -10.47 8.96
CA PRO A 165 -24.26 -10.19 7.60
C PRO A 165 -23.22 -11.18 7.07
N ALA A 166 -22.52 -11.89 7.93
CA ALA A 166 -21.55 -12.91 7.52
C ALA A 166 -22.21 -14.15 6.90
N VAL A 167 -23.48 -14.43 7.23
CA VAL A 167 -24.22 -15.64 6.84
C VAL A 167 -25.34 -15.37 5.85
N GLU A 168 -26.11 -14.32 6.06
CA GLU A 168 -27.25 -13.95 5.21
C GLU A 168 -27.16 -12.46 4.83
N ASP A 169 -27.81 -12.07 3.74
CA ASP A 169 -27.88 -10.69 3.25
C ASP A 169 -28.79 -9.81 4.15
N GLU A 170 -28.42 -9.70 5.43
CA GLU A 170 -29.04 -8.77 6.38
C GLU A 170 -28.12 -7.55 6.57
N PRO A 171 -28.69 -6.35 6.75
CA PRO A 171 -27.89 -5.17 7.06
C PRO A 171 -27.25 -5.32 8.44
N GLY A 172 -25.92 -5.17 8.52
CA GLY A 172 -25.20 -5.19 9.77
C GLY A 172 -25.41 -3.93 10.61
N LEU A 173 -25.14 -4.05 11.91
CA LEU A 173 -25.10 -2.88 12.78
C LEU A 173 -23.81 -2.06 12.54
N PRO A 174 -23.87 -0.74 12.47
CA PRO A 174 -22.68 0.09 12.50
C PRO A 174 -21.89 -0.17 13.80
N PHE A 175 -20.56 -0.15 13.70
CA PHE A 175 -19.68 -0.33 14.87
C PHE A 175 -20.08 0.56 16.07
N THR A 176 -20.37 1.83 15.79
CA THR A 176 -20.78 2.83 16.81
C THR A 176 -22.07 2.42 17.53
N ALA A 177 -23.04 1.85 16.82
CA ALA A 177 -24.28 1.33 17.42
C ALA A 177 -24.02 0.12 18.31
N VAL A 178 -23.14 -0.80 17.90
CA VAL A 178 -22.75 -1.97 18.71
C VAL A 178 -22.08 -1.51 20.01
N GLY A 179 -21.09 -0.62 19.93
CA GLY A 179 -20.39 -0.10 21.11
C GLY A 179 -21.28 0.68 22.07
N ALA A 180 -22.21 1.47 21.54
CA ALA A 180 -23.19 2.22 22.34
C ALA A 180 -24.17 1.29 23.05
N HIS A 181 -24.66 0.25 22.36
CA HIS A 181 -25.59 -0.70 22.98
C HIS A 181 -24.93 -1.60 24.03
N LEU A 182 -23.66 -1.97 23.83
CA LEU A 182 -22.86 -2.64 24.87
C LEU A 182 -22.71 -1.78 26.12
N ALA A 183 -22.54 -0.45 25.97
CA ALA A 183 -22.52 0.48 27.10
C ALA A 183 -23.91 0.59 27.79
N ASP A 184 -25.01 0.53 27.02
CA ASP A 184 -26.37 0.52 27.60
C ASP A 184 -26.64 -0.76 28.39
N ILE A 185 -26.19 -1.91 27.90
CA ILE A 185 -26.26 -3.20 28.65
C ILE A 185 -25.42 -3.11 29.93
N ALA A 186 -24.22 -2.52 29.87
CA ALA A 186 -23.35 -2.34 31.02
C ALA A 186 -23.98 -1.40 32.06
N ASP A 187 -24.56 -0.27 31.65
CA ASP A 187 -25.25 0.66 32.53
C ASP A 187 -26.45 -0.03 33.23
N ALA A 188 -27.22 -0.83 32.49
CA ALA A 188 -28.34 -1.61 33.07
C ALA A 188 -27.86 -2.63 34.09
N ALA A 189 -26.76 -3.33 33.80
CA ALA A 189 -26.13 -4.31 34.70
C ALA A 189 -25.58 -3.63 35.97
N LEU A 190 -24.92 -2.46 35.84
CA LEU A 190 -24.44 -1.66 36.95
C LEU A 190 -25.62 -1.14 37.82
N ALA A 191 -26.74 -0.77 37.21
CA ALA A 191 -27.94 -0.33 37.93
C ALA A 191 -28.54 -1.46 38.77
N ALA A 192 -28.60 -2.67 38.22
CA ALA A 192 -29.01 -3.85 38.96
C ALA A 192 -28.05 -4.18 40.13
N ALA A 193 -26.73 -4.13 39.87
CA ALA A 193 -25.73 -4.36 40.91
C ALA A 193 -25.82 -3.32 42.06
N LEU A 194 -26.06 -2.05 41.74
CA LEU A 194 -26.26 -1.00 42.73
C LEU A 194 -27.53 -1.25 43.56
N ALA A 195 -28.65 -1.56 42.90
CA ALA A 195 -29.90 -1.85 43.61
C ALA A 195 -29.79 -3.05 44.56
N VAL A 196 -29.06 -4.11 44.16
CA VAL A 196 -28.78 -5.25 45.07
C VAL A 196 -27.86 -4.84 46.21
N ALA A 197 -26.81 -4.05 45.93
CA ALA A 197 -25.88 -3.59 46.97
C ALA A 197 -26.56 -2.68 47.99
N GLU A 198 -27.42 -1.78 47.54
CA GLU A 198 -28.24 -0.93 48.42
C GLU A 198 -29.13 -1.76 49.33
N LYS A 199 -29.89 -2.71 48.80
CA LYS A 199 -30.72 -3.65 49.57
C LYS A 199 -29.90 -4.50 50.56
N THR A 200 -28.72 -4.92 50.16
CA THR A 200 -27.85 -5.79 50.97
C THR A 200 -27.21 -5.04 52.13
N VAL A 201 -26.77 -3.81 51.88
CA VAL A 201 -26.03 -3.01 52.89
C VAL A 201 -26.94 -2.15 53.77
N CYS A 202 -28.00 -1.59 53.20
CA CYS A 202 -28.88 -0.63 53.90
C CYS A 202 -30.17 -1.32 54.42
N GLY A 203 -30.55 -2.49 53.88
CA GLY A 203 -31.79 -3.19 54.25
C GLY A 203 -33.02 -2.30 53.97
N ASN A 204 -33.69 -1.83 55.04
CA ASN A 204 -34.85 -0.95 54.96
C ASN A 204 -34.50 0.55 55.19
N ASP A 205 -33.22 0.84 55.46
CA ASP A 205 -32.78 2.23 55.62
C ASP A 205 -32.69 2.95 54.26
N ILE A 206 -32.76 4.26 54.27
CA ILE A 206 -32.63 5.06 53.04
C ILE A 206 -31.20 4.96 52.51
N PRO A 207 -31.00 4.47 51.26
CA PRO A 207 -29.65 4.35 50.65
C PRO A 207 -28.97 5.73 50.59
N PRO A 208 -27.64 5.79 50.70
CA PRO A 208 -26.88 7.04 50.52
C PRO A 208 -26.95 7.48 49.06
N ARG A 209 -26.96 8.80 48.85
CA ARG A 209 -26.84 9.36 47.49
C ARG A 209 -25.46 9.06 46.95
N LEU A 210 -25.40 8.26 45.91
CA LEU A 210 -24.19 7.82 45.25
C LEU A 210 -24.37 7.91 43.74
N ALA A 211 -23.44 8.52 43.04
CA ALA A 211 -23.34 8.53 41.58
C ALA A 211 -22.14 7.68 41.12
N VAL A 212 -22.34 6.91 40.08
CA VAL A 212 -21.30 6.10 39.41
C VAL A 212 -20.99 6.76 38.07
N ILE A 213 -19.76 7.20 37.91
CA ILE A 213 -19.26 7.87 36.71
C ILE A 213 -18.52 6.84 35.89
N ALA A 214 -19.07 6.47 34.75
CA ALA A 214 -18.39 5.61 33.77
C ALA A 214 -17.24 6.37 33.08
N MET A 215 -16.11 5.69 32.98
CA MET A 215 -14.89 6.21 32.41
C MET A 215 -14.51 5.38 31.17
N GLY A 216 -13.43 5.74 30.51
CA GLY A 216 -12.84 4.96 29.43
C GLY A 216 -13.84 4.65 28.29
N LYS A 217 -13.85 3.40 27.80
CA LYS A 217 -14.73 2.98 26.69
C LYS A 217 -16.22 2.99 27.08
N CYS A 218 -16.55 2.66 28.33
CA CYS A 218 -17.92 2.71 28.80
C CYS A 218 -18.44 4.15 28.86
N GLY A 219 -17.65 5.07 29.39
CA GLY A 219 -17.97 6.51 29.41
C GLY A 219 -18.18 7.08 28.02
N ALA A 220 -17.34 6.69 27.06
CA ALA A 220 -17.43 7.11 25.65
C ALA A 220 -18.55 6.41 24.84
N ARG A 221 -19.27 5.46 25.43
CA ARG A 221 -20.25 4.60 24.73
C ARG A 221 -19.63 3.82 23.55
N GLU A 222 -18.38 3.40 23.70
CA GLU A 222 -17.59 2.63 22.73
C GLU A 222 -17.14 1.29 23.36
N LEU A 223 -18.03 0.61 24.14
CA LEU A 223 -17.65 -0.58 24.88
C LEU A 223 -17.37 -1.77 23.97
N ASN A 224 -16.62 -2.73 24.48
CA ASN A 224 -16.35 -4.01 23.82
C ASN A 224 -17.26 -5.11 24.36
N TYR A 225 -17.38 -6.26 23.63
CA TYR A 225 -18.09 -7.44 24.12
C TYR A 225 -17.52 -7.97 25.43
N VAL A 226 -16.20 -7.85 25.63
CA VAL A 226 -15.54 -8.18 26.89
C VAL A 226 -14.57 -7.06 27.26
N SER A 227 -14.94 -6.28 28.25
CA SER A 227 -14.14 -5.20 28.80
C SER A 227 -14.30 -5.17 30.33
N ASP A 228 -13.24 -4.73 31.02
CA ASP A 228 -13.40 -4.08 32.30
C ASP A 228 -14.21 -2.79 32.10
N VAL A 229 -14.99 -2.43 33.10
CA VAL A 229 -15.73 -1.19 33.13
C VAL A 229 -15.08 -0.28 34.16
N ASP A 230 -14.41 0.76 33.64
CA ASP A 230 -13.75 1.77 34.45
C ASP A 230 -14.82 2.71 35.08
N VAL A 231 -14.78 2.89 36.40
CA VAL A 231 -15.74 3.76 37.13
C VAL A 231 -15.06 4.66 38.18
N ILE A 232 -15.71 5.77 38.48
CA ILE A 232 -15.40 6.60 39.64
C ILE A 232 -16.69 6.74 40.49
N PHE A 233 -16.58 6.58 41.81
CA PHE A 233 -17.69 6.70 42.72
C PHE A 233 -17.71 8.08 43.37
N VAL A 234 -18.83 8.80 43.24
CA VAL A 234 -19.07 10.14 43.81
C VAL A 234 -20.21 10.03 44.80
N GLY A 235 -19.93 10.27 46.06
CA GLY A 235 -20.93 10.28 47.13
C GLY A 235 -21.28 11.74 47.57
N GLU A 236 -22.52 11.96 48.01
CA GLU A 236 -22.85 13.18 48.76
C GLU A 236 -22.00 13.25 50.03
N ARG A 237 -21.75 12.07 50.64
CA ARG A 237 -20.88 11.85 51.81
C ARG A 237 -19.93 10.70 51.51
N ALA A 238 -18.68 10.81 51.90
CA ALA A 238 -17.71 9.75 51.85
C ALA A 238 -17.64 9.04 53.22
N ASP A 239 -18.71 8.36 53.60
CA ASP A 239 -18.82 7.66 54.86
C ASP A 239 -18.66 6.13 54.68
N PRO A 240 -18.56 5.36 55.79
CA PRO A 240 -18.39 3.91 55.74
C PRO A 240 -19.55 3.14 55.07
N VAL A 241 -20.79 3.67 55.13
CA VAL A 241 -21.96 3.03 54.52
C VAL A 241 -21.89 3.19 53.00
N THR A 242 -21.68 4.38 52.53
CA THR A 242 -21.54 4.71 51.10
C THR A 242 -20.37 3.91 50.46
N THR A 243 -19.24 3.80 51.20
CA THR A 243 -18.10 3.00 50.76
C THR A 243 -18.40 1.52 50.67
N ARG A 244 -19.19 0.96 51.62
CA ARG A 244 -19.61 -0.43 51.57
C ARG A 244 -20.60 -0.73 50.44
N VAL A 245 -21.51 0.19 50.13
CA VAL A 245 -22.43 0.07 48.98
C VAL A 245 -21.62 0.03 47.68
N ALA A 246 -20.68 0.95 47.50
CA ALA A 246 -19.81 0.96 46.31
C ALA A 246 -18.98 -0.35 46.22
N GLY A 247 -18.39 -0.80 47.31
CA GLY A 247 -17.61 -2.07 47.34
C GLY A 247 -18.46 -3.32 47.04
N GLU A 248 -19.68 -3.40 47.59
CA GLU A 248 -20.58 -4.52 47.31
C GLU A 248 -21.11 -4.49 45.89
N MET A 249 -21.40 -3.32 45.32
CA MET A 249 -21.74 -3.18 43.91
C MET A 249 -20.63 -3.69 42.99
N MET A 250 -19.37 -3.31 43.25
CA MET A 250 -18.21 -3.79 42.46
C MET A 250 -18.07 -5.32 42.55
N ARG A 251 -18.23 -5.87 43.74
CA ARG A 251 -18.16 -7.34 43.98
C ARG A 251 -19.22 -8.06 43.16
N LEU A 252 -20.46 -7.63 43.27
CA LEU A 252 -21.62 -8.25 42.58
C LEU A 252 -21.51 -8.12 41.06
N ALA A 253 -21.14 -6.93 40.57
CA ALA A 253 -20.97 -6.73 39.11
C ALA A 253 -19.85 -7.61 38.56
N SER A 254 -18.72 -7.72 39.29
CA SER A 254 -17.61 -8.60 38.89
C SER A 254 -17.96 -10.09 38.93
N GLU A 255 -18.84 -10.50 39.84
CA GLU A 255 -19.30 -11.89 39.94
C GLU A 255 -20.34 -12.26 38.88
N ALA A 256 -21.25 -11.32 38.53
CA ALA A 256 -22.38 -11.59 37.66
C ALA A 256 -22.11 -11.24 36.18
N PHE A 257 -21.38 -10.17 35.88
CA PHE A 257 -21.34 -9.56 34.57
C PHE A 257 -19.91 -9.39 34.00
N PHE A 258 -19.14 -8.48 34.58
CA PHE A 258 -17.82 -8.04 34.11
C PHE A 258 -17.00 -7.42 35.26
N GLU A 259 -15.68 -7.38 35.10
CA GLU A 259 -14.79 -6.72 36.08
C GLU A 259 -15.05 -5.20 36.11
N VAL A 260 -15.25 -4.66 37.33
CA VAL A 260 -15.37 -3.22 37.58
C VAL A 260 -14.05 -2.69 38.12
N ASP A 261 -13.41 -1.76 37.41
CA ASP A 261 -12.15 -1.16 37.83
C ASP A 261 -12.35 0.32 38.24
N ALA A 262 -12.02 0.63 39.48
CA ALA A 262 -12.03 1.98 40.01
C ALA A 262 -10.64 2.60 40.13
N ALA A 263 -9.63 2.09 39.41
CA ALA A 263 -8.25 2.56 39.48
C ALA A 263 -8.04 3.97 38.84
N LEU A 264 -8.99 4.48 38.07
CA LEU A 264 -8.94 5.84 37.52
C LEU A 264 -9.35 6.92 38.51
N ARG A 265 -9.75 6.57 39.76
CA ARG A 265 -10.06 7.51 40.82
C ARG A 265 -8.81 8.26 41.31
N PRO A 266 -8.93 9.43 41.96
CA PRO A 266 -7.81 10.14 42.57
C PRO A 266 -6.91 9.21 43.41
N GLU A 267 -5.58 9.32 43.22
CA GLU A 267 -4.54 8.50 43.86
C GLU A 267 -4.58 7.01 43.43
N GLY A 268 -5.38 6.65 42.43
CA GLY A 268 -5.48 5.31 41.90
C GLY A 268 -5.99 4.28 42.93
N ARG A 269 -5.39 3.10 42.93
CA ARG A 269 -5.78 2.00 43.85
C ARG A 269 -5.55 2.30 45.34
N HIS A 270 -4.73 3.30 45.66
CA HIS A 270 -4.41 3.68 47.02
C HIS A 270 -5.35 4.73 47.56
N GLY A 271 -6.11 5.44 46.71
CA GLY A 271 -7.06 6.46 47.10
C GLY A 271 -8.37 5.87 47.66
N GLU A 272 -9.12 6.71 48.38
CA GLU A 272 -10.46 6.36 48.87
C GLU A 272 -11.39 5.95 47.73
N LEU A 273 -12.20 4.92 47.94
CA LEU A 273 -13.10 4.38 46.91
C LEU A 273 -14.21 5.36 46.55
N VAL A 274 -14.77 6.05 47.52
CA VAL A 274 -15.80 7.08 47.34
C VAL A 274 -15.28 8.43 47.81
N ARG A 275 -15.46 9.45 47.02
CA ARG A 275 -15.13 10.83 47.37
C ARG A 275 -16.32 11.76 47.08
N THR A 276 -16.39 12.89 47.76
CA THR A 276 -17.38 13.95 47.46
C THR A 276 -16.89 14.77 46.24
N VAL A 277 -17.81 15.49 45.57
CA VAL A 277 -17.49 16.41 44.48
C VAL A 277 -16.41 17.42 44.91
N ALA A 278 -16.52 18.01 46.10
CA ALA A 278 -15.54 18.97 46.62
C ALA A 278 -14.14 18.34 46.79
N SER A 279 -14.08 17.09 47.28
CA SER A 279 -12.80 16.36 47.44
C SER A 279 -12.14 16.04 46.08
N HIS A 280 -12.94 15.64 45.08
CA HIS A 280 -12.46 15.44 43.71
C HIS A 280 -11.89 16.72 43.11
N LEU A 281 -12.63 17.82 43.23
CA LEU A 281 -12.23 19.14 42.72
C LEU A 281 -10.88 19.60 43.32
N ALA A 282 -10.77 19.50 44.67
CA ALA A 282 -9.54 19.88 45.36
C ALA A 282 -8.33 19.05 44.93
N TYR A 283 -8.54 17.75 44.69
CA TYR A 283 -7.49 16.88 44.14
C TYR A 283 -7.08 17.29 42.74
N TYR A 284 -8.01 17.41 41.79
CA TYR A 284 -7.71 17.73 40.40
C TYR A 284 -7.05 19.09 40.24
N GLN A 285 -7.38 20.07 41.07
CA GLN A 285 -6.72 21.38 41.05
C GLN A 285 -5.27 21.37 41.54
N ARG A 286 -4.92 20.49 42.51
CA ARG A 286 -3.61 20.49 43.15
C ARG A 286 -2.65 19.39 42.74
N TRP A 287 -3.15 18.16 42.54
CA TRP A 287 -2.34 16.96 42.52
C TRP A 287 -2.45 16.14 41.24
N ALA A 288 -3.51 16.33 40.45
CA ALA A 288 -3.78 15.49 39.26
C ALA A 288 -2.68 15.65 38.20
N LYS A 289 -2.32 14.53 37.60
CA LYS A 289 -1.38 14.47 36.47
C LYS A 289 -2.13 14.66 35.15
N THR A 290 -1.42 15.04 34.11
CA THR A 290 -1.98 15.31 32.79
C THR A 290 -2.81 14.14 32.22
N TRP A 291 -2.42 12.89 32.44
CA TRP A 291 -3.16 11.73 31.98
C TRP A 291 -4.53 11.54 32.64
N GLU A 292 -4.73 12.08 33.85
CA GLU A 292 -6.03 12.02 34.55
C GLU A 292 -7.06 12.92 33.85
N PHE A 293 -6.64 14.10 33.35
CA PHE A 293 -7.51 14.97 32.55
C PHE A 293 -7.82 14.32 31.18
N GLN A 294 -6.89 13.61 30.61
CA GLN A 294 -7.11 12.83 29.40
C GLN A 294 -8.15 11.70 29.62
N ALA A 295 -8.12 11.04 30.77
CA ALA A 295 -9.12 10.04 31.13
C ALA A 295 -10.50 10.66 31.35
N LEU A 296 -10.57 11.86 31.95
CA LEU A 296 -11.81 12.61 32.22
C LEU A 296 -12.53 13.09 30.94
N LEU A 297 -11.87 13.16 29.77
CA LEU A 297 -12.55 13.43 28.50
C LEU A 297 -13.71 12.46 28.22
N LYS A 298 -13.65 11.26 28.77
CA LYS A 298 -14.63 10.21 28.58
C LYS A 298 -15.55 9.99 29.78
N ALA A 299 -15.53 10.89 30.78
CA ALA A 299 -16.35 10.77 31.95
C ALA A 299 -17.84 11.02 31.63
N ARG A 300 -18.71 10.11 32.12
CA ARG A 300 -20.17 10.16 31.92
C ARG A 300 -20.89 9.61 33.15
N PRO A 301 -21.93 10.29 33.71
CA PRO A 301 -22.80 9.70 34.71
C PRO A 301 -23.51 8.47 34.12
N ALA A 302 -23.34 7.30 34.73
CA ALA A 302 -23.92 6.05 34.22
C ALA A 302 -25.14 5.62 35.05
N VAL A 303 -24.98 5.50 36.37
CA VAL A 303 -26.03 5.00 37.27
C VAL A 303 -25.96 5.70 38.62
N GLY A 304 -26.97 5.52 39.45
CA GLY A 304 -27.12 6.14 40.77
C GLY A 304 -27.82 7.48 40.70
N ASP A 305 -27.39 8.43 41.51
CA ASP A 305 -28.00 9.77 41.63
C ASP A 305 -27.60 10.65 40.43
N PRO A 306 -28.55 11.02 39.56
CA PRO A 306 -28.22 11.76 38.34
C PRO A 306 -27.78 13.19 38.63
N GLU A 307 -28.39 13.87 39.64
CA GLU A 307 -28.06 15.24 40.00
C GLU A 307 -26.62 15.33 40.52
N LEU A 308 -26.22 14.40 41.37
CA LEU A 308 -24.86 14.33 41.90
C LEU A 308 -23.84 14.03 40.79
N GLY A 309 -24.21 13.20 39.83
CA GLY A 309 -23.39 12.92 38.63
C GLY A 309 -23.19 14.17 37.76
N GLU A 310 -24.24 14.92 37.49
CA GLU A 310 -24.17 16.17 36.75
C GLU A 310 -23.36 17.26 37.49
N GLN A 311 -23.52 17.38 38.83
CA GLN A 311 -22.70 18.26 39.65
C GLN A 311 -21.20 17.92 39.55
N TYR A 312 -20.87 16.64 39.54
CA TYR A 312 -19.49 16.22 39.38
C TYR A 312 -18.93 16.65 38.01
N LEU A 313 -19.65 16.35 36.90
CA LEU A 313 -19.20 16.76 35.57
C LEU A 313 -19.06 18.28 35.44
N ALA A 314 -20.03 19.03 35.92
CA ALA A 314 -19.98 20.50 35.90
C ALA A 314 -18.74 21.04 36.65
N ALA A 315 -18.32 20.39 37.75
CA ALA A 315 -17.13 20.77 38.49
C ALA A 315 -15.81 20.42 37.79
N VAL A 316 -15.72 19.28 37.14
CA VAL A 316 -14.44 18.81 36.55
C VAL A 316 -14.22 19.27 35.11
N THR A 317 -15.27 19.47 34.32
CA THR A 317 -15.20 19.82 32.87
C THR A 317 -14.32 21.06 32.60
N PRO A 318 -14.43 22.18 33.38
CA PRO A 318 -13.56 23.31 33.13
C PRO A 318 -12.08 23.01 33.32
N LEU A 319 -11.74 22.11 34.25
CA LEU A 319 -10.35 21.71 34.49
C LEU A 319 -9.79 20.83 33.34
N VAL A 320 -10.63 20.03 32.72
CA VAL A 320 -10.24 19.21 31.57
C VAL A 320 -9.83 20.11 30.40
N TRP A 321 -10.64 21.13 30.10
CA TRP A 321 -10.38 21.98 28.92
C TRP A 321 -9.32 23.06 29.15
N THR A 322 -8.89 23.29 30.39
CA THR A 322 -7.75 24.15 30.72
C THR A 322 -6.47 23.36 30.99
N ALA A 323 -6.52 22.04 30.95
CA ALA A 323 -5.35 21.17 31.20
C ALA A 323 -4.17 21.44 30.26
N CYS A 324 -4.43 21.87 29.02
CA CYS A 324 -3.38 22.18 28.02
C CYS A 324 -2.51 23.40 28.40
N GLU A 325 -2.92 24.24 29.36
CA GLU A 325 -2.13 25.38 29.86
C GLU A 325 -1.01 24.95 30.82
N ARG A 326 -0.98 23.69 31.23
CA ARG A 326 0.04 23.18 32.14
C ARG A 326 1.39 23.08 31.42
N GLU A 327 2.43 23.48 32.15
CA GLU A 327 3.80 23.33 31.69
C GLU A 327 4.08 21.85 31.35
N ASP A 328 4.73 21.57 30.21
CA ASP A 328 5.04 20.23 29.73
C ASP A 328 3.85 19.30 29.36
N PHE A 329 2.62 19.79 29.28
CA PHE A 329 1.42 19.00 28.98
C PHE A 329 1.62 18.03 27.80
N VAL A 330 2.04 18.55 26.63
CA VAL A 330 2.22 17.72 25.42
C VAL A 330 3.35 16.72 25.60
N ALA A 331 4.44 17.10 26.29
CA ALA A 331 5.56 16.21 26.57
C ALA A 331 5.15 15.04 27.49
N GLU A 332 4.32 15.30 28.51
CA GLU A 332 3.80 14.26 29.41
C GLU A 332 2.87 13.28 28.72
N VAL A 333 1.94 13.76 27.88
CA VAL A 333 1.03 12.90 27.09
C VAL A 333 1.85 11.96 26.18
N ARG A 334 2.86 12.49 25.52
CA ARG A 334 3.76 11.69 24.65
C ARG A 334 4.60 10.70 25.43
N ALA A 335 5.12 11.10 26.59
CA ALA A 335 5.89 10.21 27.46
C ALA A 335 5.05 9.05 27.98
N MET A 336 3.78 9.29 28.31
CA MET A 336 2.83 8.26 28.71
C MET A 336 2.60 7.24 27.58
N ARG A 337 2.35 7.71 26.35
CA ARG A 337 2.16 6.81 25.19
C ARG A 337 3.38 5.91 24.96
N ARG A 338 4.60 6.47 24.97
CA ARG A 338 5.84 5.70 24.83
C ARG A 338 5.99 4.64 25.92
N ARG A 339 5.66 4.97 27.17
CA ARG A 339 5.70 4.02 28.27
C ARG A 339 4.75 2.84 28.05
N VAL A 340 3.53 3.11 27.60
CA VAL A 340 2.52 2.08 27.30
C VAL A 340 3.01 1.16 26.17
N GLU A 341 3.60 1.72 25.12
CA GLU A 341 4.15 0.94 24.00
C GLU A 341 5.33 0.05 24.41
N GLN A 342 6.17 0.51 25.33
CA GLN A 342 7.31 -0.26 25.87
C GLN A 342 6.87 -1.45 26.74
N LEU A 343 5.63 -1.45 27.28
CA LEU A 343 5.08 -2.57 28.06
C LEU A 343 4.69 -3.77 27.18
N VAL A 344 4.60 -3.59 25.86
CA VAL A 344 4.25 -4.70 24.96
C VAL A 344 5.48 -5.58 24.73
N PRO A 345 5.43 -6.89 25.10
CA PRO A 345 6.50 -7.82 24.85
C PRO A 345 6.89 -7.90 23.36
N ALA A 346 8.17 -8.07 23.07
CA ALA A 346 8.69 -8.02 21.70
C ALA A 346 8.13 -9.13 20.79
N ASP A 347 7.90 -10.32 21.35
CA ASP A 347 7.40 -11.52 20.67
C ASP A 347 5.94 -11.41 20.21
N VAL A 348 5.12 -10.60 20.89
CA VAL A 348 3.70 -10.39 20.55
C VAL A 348 3.42 -9.04 19.88
N ARG A 349 4.42 -8.15 19.81
CA ARG A 349 4.23 -6.77 19.34
C ARG A 349 3.58 -6.67 17.95
N SER A 350 3.93 -7.57 17.03
CA SER A 350 3.37 -7.60 15.69
C SER A 350 1.91 -8.06 15.61
N ARG A 351 1.39 -8.66 16.69
CA ARG A 351 0.02 -9.19 16.80
C ARG A 351 -0.89 -8.35 17.70
N GLU A 352 -0.31 -7.36 18.36
CA GLU A 352 -0.97 -6.50 19.33
C GLU A 352 -1.70 -5.34 18.63
N ILE A 353 -3.02 -5.45 18.47
CA ILE A 353 -3.82 -4.46 17.72
C ILE A 353 -4.25 -3.25 18.56
N LYS A 354 -4.09 -3.29 19.89
CA LYS A 354 -4.49 -2.19 20.78
C LYS A 354 -3.31 -1.33 21.18
N LEU A 355 -2.26 -1.92 21.77
CA LEU A 355 -1.13 -1.19 22.35
C LEU A 355 0.08 -1.09 21.41
N GLY A 356 0.11 -1.91 20.35
CA GLY A 356 1.18 -1.92 19.35
C GLY A 356 1.21 -0.65 18.49
N THR A 357 2.34 -0.44 17.81
CA THR A 357 2.49 0.68 16.86
C THR A 357 1.50 0.55 15.71
N GLY A 358 0.76 1.61 15.40
CA GLY A 358 -0.32 1.58 14.41
C GLY A 358 -1.61 0.94 14.92
N GLY A 359 -1.74 0.71 16.24
CA GLY A 359 -2.91 0.13 16.87
C GLY A 359 -3.93 1.17 17.35
N LEU A 360 -4.96 0.69 18.04
CA LEU A 360 -6.08 1.50 18.53
C LEU A 360 -5.64 2.66 19.42
N ARG A 361 -4.66 2.45 20.31
CA ARG A 361 -4.16 3.47 21.22
C ARG A 361 -3.52 4.65 20.49
N ASP A 362 -2.90 4.43 19.34
CA ASP A 362 -2.30 5.53 18.56
C ASP A 362 -3.38 6.48 18.04
N VAL A 363 -4.54 5.95 17.63
CA VAL A 363 -5.69 6.76 17.22
C VAL A 363 -6.27 7.50 18.42
N GLU A 364 -6.59 6.79 19.51
CA GLU A 364 -7.19 7.35 20.72
C GLU A 364 -6.33 8.47 21.30
N PHE A 365 -5.02 8.28 21.43
CA PHE A 365 -4.11 9.28 21.98
C PHE A 365 -3.96 10.52 21.08
N ALA A 366 -3.89 10.33 19.76
CA ALA A 366 -3.81 11.45 18.82
C ALA A 366 -5.08 12.31 18.90
N VAL A 367 -6.26 11.70 18.92
CA VAL A 367 -7.54 12.36 19.00
C VAL A 367 -7.67 13.13 20.33
N GLN A 368 -7.41 12.47 21.46
CA GLN A 368 -7.52 13.06 22.78
C GLN A 368 -6.54 14.22 22.99
N LEU A 369 -5.31 14.10 22.45
CA LEU A 369 -4.35 15.21 22.48
C LEU A 369 -4.90 16.44 21.76
N LEU A 370 -5.44 16.26 20.54
CA LEU A 370 -5.98 17.37 19.75
C LEU A 370 -7.24 17.97 20.41
N GLN A 371 -8.10 17.13 21.00
CA GLN A 371 -9.23 17.62 21.79
C GLN A 371 -8.77 18.51 22.94
N LEU A 372 -7.82 18.06 23.76
CA LEU A 372 -7.32 18.82 24.89
C LEU A 372 -6.62 20.13 24.48
N VAL A 373 -5.93 20.14 23.35
CA VAL A 373 -5.24 21.35 22.86
C VAL A 373 -6.22 22.38 22.29
N HIS A 374 -7.26 21.94 21.58
CA HIS A 374 -8.15 22.84 20.83
C HIS A 374 -9.51 23.05 21.50
N GLY A 375 -9.97 22.13 22.37
CA GLY A 375 -11.29 22.14 22.96
C GLY A 375 -11.54 23.30 23.95
N ARG A 376 -10.49 24.00 24.41
CA ARG A 376 -10.66 25.22 25.17
C ARG A 376 -11.39 26.33 24.37
N GLY A 377 -11.08 26.42 23.08
CA GLY A 377 -11.63 27.46 22.20
C GLY A 377 -12.77 26.96 21.30
N ASP A 378 -13.04 25.67 21.31
CA ASP A 378 -14.05 25.07 20.44
C ASP A 378 -14.83 23.96 21.16
N GLU A 379 -16.02 24.30 21.61
CA GLU A 379 -16.92 23.40 22.34
C GLU A 379 -17.44 22.24 21.48
N SER A 380 -17.37 22.34 20.16
CA SER A 380 -17.75 21.22 19.27
C SER A 380 -16.85 19.99 19.45
N LEU A 381 -15.68 20.16 20.06
CA LEU A 381 -14.75 19.11 20.41
C LEU A 381 -15.05 18.41 21.75
N HIS A 382 -16.08 18.91 22.50
CA HIS A 382 -16.50 18.34 23.78
C HIS A 382 -17.35 17.08 23.60
N VAL A 383 -16.79 16.07 22.92
CA VAL A 383 -17.42 14.77 22.65
C VAL A 383 -16.56 13.64 23.20
N ALA A 384 -17.19 12.62 23.77
CA ALA A 384 -16.48 11.52 24.43
C ALA A 384 -16.08 10.39 23.48
N SER A 385 -16.86 10.17 22.40
CA SER A 385 -16.59 9.13 21.40
C SER A 385 -15.40 9.51 20.54
N THR A 386 -14.52 8.52 20.26
CA THR A 386 -13.35 8.71 19.40
C THR A 386 -13.76 9.01 17.95
N VAL A 387 -14.83 8.36 17.47
CA VAL A 387 -15.34 8.55 16.10
C VAL A 387 -15.95 9.95 15.94
N ASP A 388 -16.77 10.38 16.91
CA ASP A 388 -17.36 11.72 16.89
C ASP A 388 -16.30 12.81 17.02
N ALA A 389 -15.27 12.58 17.83
CA ALA A 389 -14.14 13.49 17.97
C ALA A 389 -13.33 13.62 16.67
N LEU A 390 -13.11 12.52 15.93
CA LEU A 390 -12.50 12.56 14.61
C LEU A 390 -13.33 13.37 13.61
N ALA A 391 -14.64 13.19 13.63
CA ALA A 391 -15.56 13.95 12.78
C ALA A 391 -15.54 15.46 13.14
N ALA A 392 -15.57 15.80 14.41
CA ALA A 392 -15.50 17.19 14.89
C ALA A 392 -14.15 17.85 14.55
N LEU A 393 -13.03 17.15 14.78
CA LEU A 393 -11.69 17.63 14.41
C LEU A 393 -11.53 17.84 12.90
N GLY A 394 -12.11 16.96 12.07
CA GLY A 394 -12.12 17.11 10.62
C GLY A 394 -12.99 18.29 10.16
N SER A 395 -14.15 18.49 10.78
CA SER A 395 -15.07 19.59 10.47
C SER A 395 -14.52 20.93 10.91
N GLY A 396 -13.87 21.00 12.07
CA GLY A 396 -13.20 22.18 12.60
C GLY A 396 -11.90 22.55 11.88
N GLY A 397 -11.42 21.68 10.95
CA GLY A 397 -10.19 21.91 10.19
C GLY A 397 -8.89 21.68 10.96
N TYR A 398 -8.94 21.09 12.16
CA TYR A 398 -7.77 20.72 12.97
C TYR A 398 -6.99 19.55 12.37
N ILE A 399 -7.68 18.70 11.63
CA ILE A 399 -7.08 17.66 10.80
C ILE A 399 -7.70 17.68 9.40
N GLY A 400 -6.97 17.21 8.40
CA GLY A 400 -7.51 17.09 7.03
C GLY A 400 -8.71 16.14 6.99
N ARG A 401 -9.75 16.47 6.22
CA ARG A 401 -10.96 15.62 6.11
C ARG A 401 -10.66 14.19 5.69
N ASP A 402 -9.76 14.00 4.74
CA ASP A 402 -9.32 12.68 4.28
C ASP A 402 -8.55 11.93 5.39
N ASP A 403 -7.75 12.64 6.19
CA ASP A 403 -7.02 12.06 7.32
C ASP A 403 -7.99 11.61 8.41
N ALA A 404 -9.01 12.42 8.72
CA ALA A 404 -10.07 12.06 9.65
C ALA A 404 -10.83 10.83 9.20
N ALA A 405 -11.30 10.79 7.95
CA ALA A 405 -11.99 9.65 7.37
C ALA A 405 -11.13 8.38 7.37
N ASN A 406 -9.83 8.52 7.04
CA ASN A 406 -8.89 7.42 7.05
C ASN A 406 -8.60 6.86 8.45
N LEU A 407 -8.51 7.73 9.48
CA LEU A 407 -8.36 7.29 10.87
C LEU A 407 -9.63 6.61 11.38
N THR A 408 -10.81 7.17 11.07
CA THR A 408 -12.11 6.57 11.42
C THR A 408 -12.22 5.17 10.84
N ALA A 409 -12.01 5.00 9.53
CA ALA A 409 -12.08 3.69 8.89
C ALA A 409 -11.06 2.68 9.48
N SER A 410 -9.85 3.16 9.85
CA SER A 410 -8.85 2.29 10.47
C SER A 410 -9.21 1.93 11.91
N TYR A 411 -9.76 2.88 12.67
CA TYR A 411 -10.23 2.65 14.03
C TYR A 411 -11.37 1.63 14.04
N GLU A 412 -12.39 1.83 13.23
CA GLU A 412 -13.53 0.92 13.10
C GLU A 412 -13.11 -0.50 12.69
N PHE A 413 -12.19 -0.63 11.71
CA PHE A 413 -11.66 -1.92 11.30
C PHE A 413 -10.92 -2.66 12.42
N LEU A 414 -10.01 -1.98 13.13
CA LEU A 414 -9.28 -2.58 14.25
C LEU A 414 -10.21 -2.94 15.40
N ARG A 415 -11.22 -2.13 15.67
CA ARG A 415 -12.25 -2.39 16.69
C ARG A 415 -13.13 -3.57 16.31
N LEU A 416 -13.51 -3.69 15.03
CA LEU A 416 -14.23 -4.85 14.52
C LEU A 416 -13.45 -6.13 14.82
N LEU A 417 -12.16 -6.16 14.51
CA LEU A 417 -11.33 -7.33 14.80
C LEU A 417 -11.23 -7.61 16.31
N GLU A 418 -11.08 -6.58 17.16
CA GLU A 418 -11.08 -6.71 18.61
C GLU A 418 -12.40 -7.35 19.11
N HIS A 419 -13.55 -6.90 18.60
CA HIS A 419 -14.87 -7.48 18.92
C HIS A 419 -14.97 -8.95 18.51
N ARG A 420 -14.55 -9.30 17.28
CA ARG A 420 -14.60 -10.69 16.80
C ARG A 420 -13.73 -11.62 17.63
N LEU A 421 -12.50 -11.21 17.96
CA LEU A 421 -11.59 -11.96 18.81
C LEU A 421 -12.18 -12.22 20.22
N GLN A 422 -12.86 -11.24 20.79
CA GLN A 422 -13.47 -11.35 22.11
C GLN A 422 -14.70 -12.24 22.10
N LEU A 423 -15.54 -12.16 21.06
CA LEU A 423 -16.76 -12.94 20.91
C LEU A 423 -16.50 -14.45 20.86
N GLN A 424 -15.37 -14.89 20.31
CA GLN A 424 -15.09 -16.31 20.09
C GLN A 424 -15.26 -17.14 21.39
N ARG A 425 -14.74 -16.63 22.53
CA ARG A 425 -14.78 -17.31 23.81
C ARG A 425 -15.25 -16.41 24.96
N LEU A 426 -15.82 -15.26 24.67
CA LEU A 426 -16.11 -14.20 25.63
C LEU A 426 -14.93 -13.98 26.60
N LYS A 427 -13.73 -13.82 26.01
CA LYS A 427 -12.50 -13.59 26.76
C LYS A 427 -11.86 -12.27 26.32
N ARG A 428 -11.39 -11.48 27.29
CA ARG A 428 -10.64 -10.24 27.03
C ARG A 428 -9.34 -10.58 26.29
N THR A 429 -9.24 -10.13 25.03
CA THR A 429 -8.05 -10.29 24.21
C THR A 429 -7.99 -9.19 23.15
N HIS A 430 -6.77 -8.79 22.78
CA HIS A 430 -6.45 -7.87 21.70
C HIS A 430 -5.24 -8.36 20.89
N LEU A 431 -4.92 -9.66 21.07
CA LEU A 431 -3.85 -10.31 20.32
C LEU A 431 -4.45 -11.11 19.15
N LEU A 432 -3.96 -10.81 17.95
CA LEU A 432 -4.25 -11.61 16.76
C LEU A 432 -3.72 -13.06 16.94
N PRO A 433 -4.33 -14.06 16.30
CA PRO A 433 -3.77 -15.40 16.21
C PRO A 433 -2.33 -15.38 15.69
N ALA A 434 -1.57 -16.42 15.99
CA ALA A 434 -0.20 -16.53 15.51
C ALA A 434 -0.16 -16.57 13.97
N PRO A 435 0.88 -16.03 13.32
CA PRO A 435 0.95 -15.98 11.84
C PRO A 435 0.90 -17.36 11.16
N ASN A 436 1.27 -18.42 11.86
CA ASN A 436 1.22 -19.81 11.43
C ASN A 436 -0.10 -20.52 11.80
N ASP A 437 -0.98 -19.88 12.57
CA ASP A 437 -2.31 -20.40 12.88
C ASP A 437 -3.31 -19.89 11.83
N GLU A 438 -3.20 -20.47 10.64
CA GLU A 438 -4.03 -20.06 9.50
C GLU A 438 -5.52 -20.35 9.69
N GLU A 439 -5.87 -21.40 10.46
CA GLU A 439 -7.25 -21.76 10.73
C GLU A 439 -7.93 -20.65 11.56
N ALA A 440 -7.31 -20.22 12.66
CA ALA A 440 -7.83 -19.14 13.49
C ALA A 440 -7.87 -17.79 12.73
N LEU A 441 -6.90 -17.54 11.86
CA LEU A 441 -6.90 -16.32 11.03
C LEU A 441 -8.00 -16.35 9.95
N ARG A 442 -8.28 -17.52 9.32
CA ARG A 442 -9.40 -17.69 8.38
C ARG A 442 -10.75 -17.52 9.07
N TRP A 443 -10.88 -18.11 10.26
CA TRP A 443 -12.07 -17.87 11.08
C TRP A 443 -12.27 -16.38 11.36
N LEU A 444 -11.23 -15.66 11.80
CA LEU A 444 -11.30 -14.21 12.07
C LEU A 444 -11.71 -13.41 10.83
N ALA A 445 -11.13 -13.74 9.66
CA ALA A 445 -11.47 -13.09 8.41
C ALA A 445 -12.96 -13.28 8.05
N ARG A 446 -13.47 -14.52 8.20
CA ARG A 446 -14.89 -14.84 7.94
C ARG A 446 -15.81 -14.18 8.95
N ALA A 447 -15.48 -14.21 10.25
CA ALA A 447 -16.25 -13.56 11.31
C ALA A 447 -16.28 -12.03 11.17
N ALA A 448 -15.24 -11.43 10.61
CA ALA A 448 -15.17 -10.00 10.28
C ALA A 448 -15.79 -9.68 8.91
N HIS A 449 -16.42 -10.64 8.24
CA HIS A 449 -17.05 -10.51 6.92
C HIS A 449 -16.10 -9.95 5.85
N ILE A 450 -14.82 -10.38 5.87
CA ILE A 450 -13.85 -10.01 4.86
C ILE A 450 -14.07 -10.85 3.60
N VAL A 451 -14.48 -10.17 2.53
CA VAL A 451 -14.83 -10.82 1.27
C VAL A 451 -13.56 -11.03 0.43
N PRO A 452 -13.33 -12.24 -0.11
CA PRO A 452 -12.26 -12.48 -1.07
C PRO A 452 -12.39 -11.59 -2.30
N ASP A 453 -11.26 -11.12 -2.82
CA ASP A 453 -11.21 -10.55 -4.16
C ASP A 453 -10.76 -11.62 -5.17
N GLY A 454 -10.75 -11.30 -6.47
CA GLY A 454 -10.33 -12.28 -7.51
C GLY A 454 -8.85 -12.72 -7.42
N ARG A 455 -8.05 -12.17 -6.51
CA ARG A 455 -6.61 -12.42 -6.34
C ARG A 455 -6.27 -13.07 -5.00
N HIS A 456 -6.98 -12.72 -3.94
CA HIS A 456 -6.71 -13.17 -2.57
C HIS A 456 -7.94 -13.86 -2.00
N ASP A 457 -7.70 -14.92 -1.21
CA ASP A 457 -8.72 -15.50 -0.33
C ASP A 457 -8.97 -14.56 0.88
N ALA A 458 -9.95 -14.89 1.72
CA ALA A 458 -10.29 -14.06 2.87
C ALA A 458 -9.10 -13.86 3.83
N LEU A 459 -8.21 -14.85 3.97
CA LEU A 459 -7.01 -14.76 4.79
C LEU A 459 -5.98 -13.77 4.20
N GLY A 460 -5.75 -13.85 2.88
CA GLY A 460 -4.88 -12.92 2.17
C GLY A 460 -5.37 -11.49 2.30
N MET A 461 -6.69 -11.28 2.11
CA MET A 461 -7.33 -9.97 2.30
C MET A 461 -7.20 -9.44 3.73
N LEU A 462 -7.40 -10.29 4.76
CA LEU A 462 -7.21 -9.89 6.15
C LEU A 462 -5.78 -9.39 6.41
N ARG A 463 -4.77 -10.11 5.91
CA ARG A 463 -3.35 -9.74 6.08
C ARG A 463 -3.04 -8.40 5.39
N GLU A 464 -3.57 -8.19 4.19
CA GLU A 464 -3.40 -6.93 3.45
C GLU A 464 -4.09 -5.75 4.14
N GLU A 465 -5.34 -5.94 4.57
CA GLU A 465 -6.11 -4.90 5.27
C GLU A 465 -5.43 -4.51 6.59
N LEU A 466 -4.99 -5.49 7.39
CA LEU A 466 -4.24 -5.23 8.62
C LEU A 466 -2.98 -4.41 8.36
N LYS A 467 -2.16 -4.82 7.38
CA LYS A 467 -0.94 -4.10 7.00
C LYS A 467 -1.26 -2.67 6.58
N ARG A 468 -2.30 -2.50 5.75
CA ARG A 468 -2.74 -1.20 5.24
C ARG A 468 -3.20 -0.26 6.37
N HIS A 469 -4.07 -0.75 7.26
CA HIS A 469 -4.60 0.04 8.37
C HIS A 469 -3.52 0.39 9.39
N ASN A 470 -2.68 -0.56 9.80
CA ASN A 470 -1.58 -0.30 10.74
C ASN A 470 -0.59 0.72 10.21
N LEU A 471 -0.19 0.62 8.92
CA LEU A 471 0.68 1.60 8.29
C LEU A 471 0.03 2.98 8.22
N ARG A 472 -1.28 3.03 7.91
CA ARG A 472 -2.04 4.28 7.84
C ARG A 472 -2.11 4.96 9.19
N VAL A 473 -2.49 4.23 10.25
CA VAL A 473 -2.55 4.75 11.62
C VAL A 473 -1.18 5.25 12.07
N SER A 474 -0.11 4.45 11.88
CA SER A 474 1.25 4.85 12.27
C SER A 474 1.69 6.17 11.60
N ARG A 475 1.40 6.33 10.31
CA ARG A 475 1.74 7.54 9.56
C ARG A 475 0.94 8.75 10.03
N LEU A 476 -0.36 8.59 10.19
CA LEU A 476 -1.24 9.68 10.60
C LEU A 476 -1.00 10.08 12.06
N HIS A 477 -0.78 9.11 12.96
CA HIS A 477 -0.36 9.37 14.33
C HIS A 477 0.95 10.16 14.37
N ALA A 478 1.96 9.74 13.58
CA ALA A 478 3.23 10.46 13.47
C ALA A 478 3.00 11.90 13.00
N LYS A 479 2.18 12.11 11.96
CA LYS A 479 1.83 13.43 11.44
C LYS A 479 1.16 14.32 12.51
N LEU A 480 0.08 13.83 13.11
CA LEU A 480 -0.75 14.60 14.05
C LEU A 480 -0.03 14.86 15.37
N PHE A 481 0.70 13.87 15.85
CA PHE A 481 1.46 14.01 17.11
C PHE A 481 2.68 14.91 16.98
N TYR A 482 3.18 15.09 15.77
CA TYR A 482 4.52 15.63 15.54
C TYR A 482 4.57 16.88 14.64
N GLN A 483 3.44 17.38 14.16
CA GLN A 483 3.41 18.68 13.49
C GLN A 483 4.08 19.81 14.35
N PRO A 484 3.99 19.82 15.68
CA PRO A 484 4.76 20.72 16.55
C PRO A 484 6.29 20.62 16.42
N LEU A 485 6.82 19.57 15.78
CA LEU A 485 8.28 19.43 15.58
C LEU A 485 8.86 20.52 14.68
N LEU A 486 8.17 20.82 13.60
CA LEU A 486 8.66 21.79 12.63
C LEU A 486 8.53 23.22 13.18
N GLU A 487 7.62 23.40 14.10
CA GLU A 487 7.46 24.63 14.87
C GLU A 487 8.65 24.86 15.82
N SER A 488 9.31 23.79 16.29
CA SER A 488 10.48 23.87 17.19
C SER A 488 11.82 24.10 16.50
N ILE A 489 11.88 23.90 15.15
CA ILE A 489 13.13 24.09 14.37
C ILE A 489 13.15 25.48 13.70
N GLY A 490 12.06 26.26 13.82
CA GLY A 490 11.92 27.58 13.21
C GLY A 490 12.90 28.63 13.79
N PRO A 491 13.18 29.73 13.06
CA PRO A 491 14.08 30.78 13.52
C PRO A 491 13.55 31.43 14.81
N PRO A 492 14.43 31.85 15.74
CA PRO A 492 14.05 32.59 16.94
C PRO A 492 13.35 33.89 16.55
N GLY A 493 12.07 34.01 16.88
CA GLY A 493 11.25 35.20 16.55
C GLY A 493 9.82 34.90 16.13
N LEU A 494 9.44 33.67 15.88
CA LEU A 494 8.06 33.23 15.89
C LEU A 494 7.80 32.69 17.31
N GLU A 495 6.95 33.38 18.05
CA GLU A 495 6.54 33.01 19.42
C GLU A 495 5.74 31.69 19.36
N PHE A 496 6.42 30.57 19.34
CA PHE A 496 5.86 29.25 19.60
C PHE A 496 6.62 28.64 20.77
N SER A 497 5.93 28.54 21.86
CA SER A 497 6.42 28.04 23.14
C SER A 497 6.83 26.58 23.07
N HIS A 498 8.02 26.27 23.56
CA HIS A 498 8.56 24.96 23.97
C HIS A 498 9.17 24.10 22.87
N GLY A 499 10.47 24.34 22.62
CA GLY A 499 11.30 23.59 21.67
C GLY A 499 11.43 22.11 22.03
N MET A 500 11.18 21.23 21.04
CA MET A 500 11.49 19.81 21.12
C MET A 500 13.01 19.62 21.20
N THR A 501 13.48 18.70 22.05
CA THR A 501 14.91 18.39 22.10
C THR A 501 15.38 17.72 20.81
N PRO A 502 16.65 17.91 20.36
CA PRO A 502 17.17 17.25 19.16
C PRO A 502 16.98 15.73 19.15
N VAL A 503 17.08 15.10 20.31
CA VAL A 503 16.86 13.65 20.47
C VAL A 503 15.40 13.25 20.20
N ALA A 504 14.45 14.08 20.61
CA ALA A 504 13.04 13.84 20.32
C ALA A 504 12.75 14.01 18.82
N ALA A 505 13.37 15.01 18.19
CA ALA A 505 13.28 15.24 16.75
C ALA A 505 13.85 14.07 15.91
N GLU A 506 14.99 13.53 16.32
CA GLU A 506 15.61 12.36 15.69
C GLU A 506 14.70 11.11 15.79
N ARG A 507 14.16 10.83 16.98
CA ARG A 507 13.25 9.69 17.18
C ARG A 507 12.00 9.79 16.32
N GLN A 508 11.53 10.98 16.11
CA GLN A 508 10.39 11.27 15.30
C GLN A 508 10.65 11.03 13.80
N LEU A 509 11.76 11.53 13.26
CA LEU A 509 12.16 11.26 11.89
C LEU A 509 12.34 9.75 11.66
N ALA A 510 12.90 9.04 12.66
CA ALA A 510 12.97 7.58 12.62
C ALA A 510 11.57 6.93 12.52
N ALA A 511 10.59 7.43 13.26
CA ALA A 511 9.19 6.95 13.17
C ALA A 511 8.54 7.25 11.80
N LEU A 512 8.95 8.33 11.13
CA LEU A 512 8.55 8.66 9.75
C LEU A 512 9.28 7.84 8.67
N GLY A 513 10.15 6.90 9.06
CA GLY A 513 10.84 6.02 8.14
C GLY A 513 12.21 6.51 7.67
N TYR A 514 12.76 7.60 8.26
CA TYR A 514 14.12 8.04 7.99
C TYR A 514 15.13 7.15 8.74
N GLU A 515 16.08 6.55 8.01
CA GLU A 515 17.12 5.72 8.61
C GLU A 515 18.28 6.54 9.21
N ARG A 516 18.44 7.77 8.72
CA ARG A 516 19.48 8.71 9.14
C ARG A 516 18.89 10.00 9.68
N PRO A 517 18.20 9.94 10.86
CA PRO A 517 17.46 11.08 11.40
C PRO A 517 18.29 12.33 11.63
N GLN A 518 19.56 12.18 12.06
CA GLN A 518 20.50 13.30 12.27
C GLN A 518 20.81 14.05 10.96
N SER A 519 21.06 13.28 9.88
CA SER A 519 21.26 13.88 8.55
C SER A 519 19.98 14.57 8.05
N ALA A 520 18.82 13.96 8.28
CA ALA A 520 17.54 14.55 7.93
C ALA A 520 17.30 15.87 8.68
N LEU A 521 17.59 15.95 9.99
CA LEU A 521 17.54 17.20 10.77
C LEU A 521 18.45 18.27 10.19
N THR A 522 19.67 17.90 9.81
CA THR A 522 20.62 18.82 9.17
C THR A 522 20.08 19.38 7.86
N HIS A 523 19.43 18.53 7.06
CA HIS A 523 18.81 18.97 5.80
C HIS A 523 17.62 19.90 6.03
N LEU A 524 16.76 19.58 7.01
CA LEU A 524 15.61 20.42 7.38
C LEU A 524 16.06 21.77 7.90
N SER A 525 17.03 21.79 8.81
CA SER A 525 17.58 23.04 9.35
C SER A 525 18.16 23.92 8.24
N ALA A 526 18.89 23.32 7.28
CA ALA A 526 19.43 24.07 6.14
C ALA A 526 18.35 24.67 5.23
N LEU A 527 17.19 24.04 5.11
CA LEU A 527 16.05 24.54 4.33
C LEU A 527 15.31 25.67 5.04
N ILE A 528 15.09 25.54 6.34
CA ILE A 528 14.30 26.50 7.17
C ILE A 528 15.11 27.74 7.48
N ASN A 529 16.39 27.61 7.78
CA ASN A 529 17.28 28.71 8.17
C ASN A 529 17.76 29.58 6.99
N GLN A 530 17.21 29.38 5.77
CA GLN A 530 17.43 30.29 4.66
C GLN A 530 16.87 31.68 5.00
N SER A 531 17.68 32.72 4.79
CA SER A 531 17.29 34.09 5.11
C SER A 531 16.07 34.58 4.32
N GLY A 532 15.21 35.38 4.94
CA GLY A 532 14.13 36.12 4.31
C GLY A 532 12.85 35.32 4.01
N ARG A 533 12.15 35.68 2.93
CA ARG A 533 10.86 35.12 2.53
C ARG A 533 10.95 33.62 2.19
N ARG A 534 12.10 33.17 1.71
CA ARG A 534 12.30 31.80 1.22
C ARG A 534 12.24 30.79 2.36
N GLY A 535 12.94 30.99 3.45
CA GLY A 535 12.89 30.12 4.63
C GLY A 535 11.48 30.02 5.23
N ARG A 536 10.74 31.15 5.27
CA ARG A 536 9.33 31.13 5.72
C ARG A 536 8.42 30.27 4.84
N VAL A 537 8.57 30.38 3.49
CA VAL A 537 7.80 29.53 2.57
C VAL A 537 8.18 28.06 2.70
N GLN A 538 9.46 27.74 2.88
CA GLN A 538 9.93 26.39 3.16
C GLN A 538 9.31 25.84 4.45
N ALA A 539 9.31 26.59 5.53
CA ALA A 539 8.73 26.17 6.81
C ALA A 539 7.24 25.79 6.69
N VAL A 540 6.49 26.52 5.86
CA VAL A 540 5.06 26.23 5.59
C VAL A 540 4.88 24.98 4.72
N LEU A 541 5.78 24.75 3.74
CA LEU A 541 5.66 23.63 2.80
C LEU A 541 6.16 22.30 3.37
N LEU A 542 7.23 22.35 4.17
CA LEU A 542 7.94 21.15 4.65
C LEU A 542 7.08 20.13 5.37
N PRO A 543 6.11 20.47 6.23
CA PRO A 543 5.24 19.49 6.88
C PRO A 543 4.60 18.52 5.87
N LYS A 544 4.03 19.09 4.82
CA LYS A 544 3.34 18.32 3.78
C LYS A 544 4.30 17.60 2.83
N LEU A 545 5.44 18.20 2.53
CA LEU A 545 6.49 17.57 1.72
C LEU A 545 7.10 16.35 2.44
N LEU A 546 7.33 16.45 3.75
CA LEU A 546 7.81 15.35 4.57
C LEU A 546 6.80 14.19 4.65
N ASP A 547 5.51 14.51 4.78
CA ASP A 547 4.44 13.53 4.72
C ASP A 547 4.48 12.74 3.39
N TRP A 548 4.63 13.41 2.27
CA TRP A 548 4.74 12.74 0.97
C TRP A 548 6.04 11.97 0.79
N LEU A 549 7.17 12.49 1.29
CA LEU A 549 8.46 11.79 1.25
C LEU A 549 8.45 10.52 2.12
N SER A 550 7.83 10.56 3.30
CA SER A 550 7.70 9.38 4.17
C SER A 550 6.92 8.23 3.52
N ASN A 551 6.13 8.53 2.49
CA ASN A 551 5.39 7.56 1.68
C ASN A 551 6.20 7.01 0.48
N THR A 552 7.47 7.42 0.33
CA THR A 552 8.36 6.94 -0.73
C THR A 552 9.26 5.80 -0.22
N PRO A 553 9.86 5.01 -1.12
CA PRO A 553 10.76 3.93 -0.72
C PRO A 553 12.01 4.37 0.04
N ASP A 554 12.54 5.56 -0.25
CA ASP A 554 13.75 6.10 0.40
C ASP A 554 13.57 7.58 0.78
N PRO A 555 12.95 7.87 1.95
CA PRO A 555 12.73 9.25 2.40
C PRO A 555 14.02 10.05 2.60
N ASP A 556 15.12 9.41 3.03
CA ASP A 556 16.41 10.06 3.25
C ASP A 556 17.00 10.60 1.93
N VAL A 557 16.97 9.76 0.88
CA VAL A 557 17.41 10.17 -0.47
C VAL A 557 16.52 11.27 -1.01
N GLY A 558 15.19 11.13 -0.81
CA GLY A 558 14.21 12.12 -1.24
C GLY A 558 14.42 13.48 -0.61
N LEU A 559 14.65 13.55 0.69
CA LEU A 559 14.89 14.80 1.41
C LEU A 559 16.22 15.46 1.00
N LEU A 560 17.29 14.67 0.84
CA LEU A 560 18.55 15.16 0.34
C LEU A 560 18.43 15.71 -1.08
N ALA A 561 17.73 15.00 -1.96
CA ALA A 561 17.48 15.44 -3.35
C ALA A 561 16.64 16.73 -3.37
N TYR A 562 15.61 16.82 -2.53
CA TYR A 562 14.80 18.03 -2.38
C TYR A 562 15.63 19.23 -1.91
N ARG A 563 16.50 19.04 -0.91
CA ARG A 563 17.41 20.08 -0.45
C ARG A 563 18.31 20.57 -1.58
N ARG A 564 19.03 19.66 -2.25
CA ARG A 564 19.94 20.00 -3.37
C ARG A 564 19.22 20.71 -4.50
N LEU A 565 18.04 20.23 -4.89
CA LEU A 565 17.23 20.85 -5.92
C LEU A 565 16.78 22.26 -5.48
N SER A 566 16.35 22.41 -4.22
CA SER A 566 15.94 23.69 -3.69
C SER A 566 17.11 24.70 -3.62
N GLU A 567 18.32 24.24 -3.30
CA GLU A 567 19.54 25.05 -3.35
C GLU A 567 19.88 25.47 -4.79
N ALA A 568 19.81 24.54 -5.77
CA ALA A 568 20.03 24.84 -7.19
C ALA A 568 19.01 25.84 -7.74
N MET A 569 17.78 25.85 -7.20
CA MET A 569 16.68 26.75 -7.60
C MET A 569 16.64 28.07 -6.84
N THR A 570 17.75 28.47 -6.18
CA THR A 570 17.77 29.70 -5.36
C THR A 570 17.45 30.95 -6.17
N THR A 571 17.86 31.03 -7.44
CA THR A 571 17.62 32.15 -8.35
C THR A 571 16.28 32.05 -9.09
N GLN A 572 15.50 31.01 -8.91
CA GLN A 572 14.25 30.74 -9.64
C GLN A 572 13.01 31.03 -8.78
N PRO A 573 12.38 32.21 -8.89
CA PRO A 573 11.25 32.60 -8.04
C PRO A 573 10.02 31.68 -8.20
N TRP A 574 9.80 31.15 -9.41
CA TRP A 574 8.65 30.31 -9.75
C TRP A 574 8.65 28.96 -9.02
N TYR A 575 9.81 28.44 -8.61
CA TYR A 575 9.93 27.08 -8.08
C TYR A 575 9.08 26.87 -6.81
N LEU A 576 9.29 27.69 -5.78
CA LEU A 576 8.53 27.57 -4.52
C LEU A 576 7.07 27.98 -4.68
N SER A 577 6.74 28.94 -5.56
CA SER A 577 5.35 29.28 -5.85
C SER A 577 4.62 28.13 -6.51
N THR A 578 5.23 27.44 -7.48
CA THR A 578 4.65 26.25 -8.11
C THR A 578 4.36 25.14 -7.11
N LEU A 579 5.30 24.87 -6.18
CA LEU A 579 5.10 23.85 -5.13
C LEU A 579 4.00 24.24 -4.13
N ARG A 580 3.86 25.54 -3.83
CA ARG A 580 2.82 26.05 -2.95
C ARG A 580 1.44 25.99 -3.61
N ASP A 581 1.36 26.41 -4.87
CA ASP A 581 0.10 26.66 -5.56
C ASP A 581 -0.46 25.37 -6.22
N SER A 582 0.38 24.34 -6.43
CA SER A 582 -0.02 23.06 -7.01
C SER A 582 0.42 21.86 -6.17
N SER A 583 -0.51 21.32 -5.40
CA SER A 583 -0.27 20.10 -4.61
C SER A 583 0.04 18.89 -5.48
N ALA A 584 -0.50 18.82 -6.70
CA ALA A 584 -0.22 17.74 -7.65
C ALA A 584 1.26 17.74 -8.07
N VAL A 585 1.79 18.93 -8.45
CA VAL A 585 3.21 19.08 -8.79
C VAL A 585 4.10 18.69 -7.62
N ALA A 586 3.81 19.20 -6.43
CA ALA A 586 4.62 18.93 -5.26
C ALA A 586 4.60 17.44 -4.86
N LYS A 587 3.44 16.79 -4.89
CA LYS A 587 3.28 15.36 -4.58
C LYS A 587 4.03 14.47 -5.58
N ARG A 588 3.87 14.76 -6.90
CA ARG A 588 4.59 14.04 -7.97
C ARG A 588 6.11 14.21 -7.84
N LEU A 589 6.56 15.44 -7.56
CA LEU A 589 7.97 15.71 -7.34
C LEU A 589 8.53 14.91 -6.15
N MET A 590 7.87 14.92 -4.98
CA MET A 590 8.32 14.15 -3.83
C MET A 590 8.39 12.65 -4.13
N ARG A 591 7.43 12.10 -4.87
CA ARG A 591 7.46 10.69 -5.29
C ARG A 591 8.69 10.38 -6.16
N VAL A 592 9.00 11.24 -7.13
CA VAL A 592 10.17 11.07 -8.00
C VAL A 592 11.47 11.18 -7.20
N LEU A 593 11.59 12.19 -6.32
CA LEU A 593 12.80 12.42 -5.52
C LEU A 593 13.08 11.28 -4.53
N GLY A 594 12.03 10.72 -3.92
CA GLY A 594 12.15 9.62 -2.95
C GLY A 594 12.20 8.22 -3.56
N THR A 595 12.12 8.11 -4.91
CA THR A 595 12.20 6.81 -5.61
C THR A 595 13.46 6.69 -6.46
N SER A 596 13.94 7.78 -7.04
CA SER A 596 15.01 7.78 -8.04
C SER A 596 16.24 8.57 -7.59
N ARG A 597 17.41 8.07 -7.99
CA ARG A 597 18.67 8.83 -7.96
C ARG A 597 19.06 9.38 -9.35
N TYR A 598 18.45 8.85 -10.41
CA TYR A 598 18.71 9.25 -11.78
C TYR A 598 18.04 10.58 -12.15
N VAL A 599 16.72 10.66 -11.96
CA VAL A 599 15.92 11.82 -12.38
C VAL A 599 16.28 13.11 -11.62
N PRO A 600 16.50 13.10 -10.28
CA PRO A 600 16.87 14.32 -9.55
C PRO A 600 18.13 15.00 -10.09
N GLU A 601 19.15 14.22 -10.49
CA GLU A 601 20.38 14.78 -11.10
C GLU A 601 20.13 15.47 -12.43
N LEU A 602 19.15 15.00 -13.20
CA LEU A 602 18.71 15.66 -14.44
C LEU A 602 17.89 16.92 -14.14
N LEU A 603 16.97 16.87 -13.17
CA LEU A 603 16.11 18.01 -12.79
C LEU A 603 16.92 19.20 -12.25
N MET A 604 18.02 18.96 -11.54
CA MET A 604 18.91 20.04 -11.09
C MET A 604 19.46 20.88 -12.25
N ARG A 605 19.51 20.32 -13.47
CA ARG A 605 20.05 20.98 -14.68
C ARG A 605 19.01 21.24 -15.77
N ALA A 606 17.81 20.68 -15.62
CA ALA A 606 16.65 20.89 -16.47
C ALA A 606 15.40 21.14 -15.60
N PRO A 607 15.41 22.15 -14.74
CA PRO A 607 14.37 22.38 -13.74
C PRO A 607 13.01 22.74 -14.34
N GLU A 608 12.99 23.24 -15.57
CA GLU A 608 11.77 23.58 -16.30
C GLU A 608 10.83 22.37 -16.47
N VAL A 609 11.34 21.15 -16.43
CA VAL A 609 10.54 19.92 -16.47
C VAL A 609 9.59 19.81 -15.27
N ILE A 610 9.93 20.41 -14.13
CA ILE A 610 9.07 20.42 -12.94
C ILE A 610 7.73 21.12 -13.22
N GLN A 611 7.70 22.12 -14.11
CA GLN A 611 6.46 22.80 -14.51
C GLN A 611 5.51 21.87 -15.28
N GLN A 612 6.04 20.80 -15.89
CA GLN A 612 5.26 19.77 -16.59
C GLN A 612 4.65 18.73 -15.66
N TYR A 613 4.96 18.75 -14.35
CA TYR A 613 4.37 17.82 -13.37
C TYR A 613 2.91 18.15 -13.04
N GLY A 614 2.40 19.30 -13.49
CA GLY A 614 0.98 19.65 -13.38
C GLY A 614 0.12 19.00 -14.45
N ASP A 615 -1.20 19.15 -14.30
CA ASP A 615 -2.16 18.72 -15.29
C ASP A 615 -2.51 19.88 -16.24
N GLY A 616 -2.76 19.54 -17.50
CA GLY A 616 -3.26 20.43 -18.56
C GLY A 616 -4.70 20.07 -18.93
N PRO A 617 -5.28 20.72 -19.94
CA PRO A 617 -6.64 20.44 -20.41
C PRO A 617 -6.83 18.99 -20.92
N SER A 618 -5.77 18.40 -21.49
CA SER A 618 -5.76 17.04 -22.07
C SER A 618 -5.24 15.95 -21.11
N GLY A 619 -4.87 16.31 -19.87
CA GLY A 619 -4.28 15.38 -18.91
C GLY A 619 -2.90 15.82 -18.40
N PRO A 620 -2.06 14.90 -17.89
CA PRO A 620 -0.74 15.23 -17.38
C PRO A 620 0.16 15.87 -18.47
N LYS A 621 0.71 17.05 -18.21
CA LYS A 621 1.59 17.76 -19.15
C LYS A 621 2.86 17.00 -19.52
N LEU A 622 3.29 16.06 -18.70
CA LEU A 622 4.42 15.17 -19.01
C LEU A 622 4.15 14.27 -20.23
N LEU A 623 2.89 14.02 -20.56
CA LEU A 623 2.45 13.22 -21.72
C LEU A 623 2.12 14.06 -22.94
N ASP A 624 1.98 15.37 -22.78
CA ASP A 624 1.57 16.31 -23.84
C ASP A 624 2.77 16.72 -24.72
N VAL A 625 3.54 15.73 -25.17
CA VAL A 625 4.76 15.94 -25.95
C VAL A 625 4.90 14.84 -26.98
N ASP A 626 5.00 15.23 -28.27
CA ASP A 626 5.31 14.32 -29.37
C ASP A 626 6.82 14.01 -29.43
N PRO A 627 7.27 12.75 -29.29
CA PRO A 627 8.67 12.37 -29.36
C PRO A 627 9.37 12.78 -30.67
N ASP A 628 8.66 12.73 -31.79
CA ASP A 628 9.22 13.07 -33.10
C ASP A 628 9.40 14.58 -33.23
N ALA A 629 8.52 15.40 -32.70
CA ALA A 629 8.68 16.84 -32.60
C ALA A 629 9.88 17.22 -31.70
N VAL A 630 10.11 16.52 -30.60
CA VAL A 630 11.27 16.69 -29.71
C VAL A 630 12.57 16.38 -30.48
N ALA A 631 12.59 15.23 -31.16
CA ALA A 631 13.73 14.80 -31.95
C ALA A 631 14.09 15.84 -33.07
N GLY A 632 13.07 16.29 -33.80
CA GLY A 632 13.24 17.33 -34.82
C GLY A 632 13.76 18.66 -34.26
N ALA A 633 13.21 19.10 -33.13
CA ALA A 633 13.64 20.32 -32.44
C ALA A 633 15.10 20.23 -31.94
N LEU A 634 15.53 19.03 -31.48
CA LEU A 634 16.91 18.78 -31.06
C LEU A 634 17.87 18.92 -32.24
N VAL A 635 17.60 18.25 -33.36
CA VAL A 635 18.42 18.32 -34.57
C VAL A 635 18.49 19.75 -35.11
N ALA A 636 17.36 20.43 -35.24
CA ALA A 636 17.29 21.80 -35.69
C ALA A 636 18.06 22.78 -34.80
N SER A 637 17.99 22.61 -33.48
CA SER A 637 18.68 23.48 -32.51
C SER A 637 20.20 23.29 -32.52
N ALA A 638 20.67 22.05 -32.61
CA ALA A 638 22.07 21.73 -32.79
C ALA A 638 22.59 22.21 -34.14
N GLY A 639 21.76 22.10 -35.18
CA GLY A 639 22.08 22.54 -36.55
C GLY A 639 22.37 24.04 -36.69
N ARG A 640 21.83 24.85 -35.78
CA ARG A 640 22.14 26.31 -35.73
C ARG A 640 23.52 26.65 -35.19
N GLN A 641 24.26 25.70 -34.66
CA GLN A 641 25.62 25.89 -34.13
C GLN A 641 26.64 25.55 -35.21
N ALA A 642 27.56 26.45 -35.46
CA ALA A 642 28.64 26.25 -36.43
C ALA A 642 29.74 25.34 -35.88
N ASP A 643 30.06 25.46 -34.57
CA ASP A 643 31.06 24.67 -33.89
C ASP A 643 30.46 23.33 -33.45
N PRO A 644 31.05 22.17 -33.81
CA PRO A 644 30.55 20.84 -33.44
C PRO A 644 30.52 20.58 -31.93
N VAL A 645 31.45 21.16 -31.17
CA VAL A 645 31.45 21.02 -29.70
C VAL A 645 30.20 21.70 -29.10
N ARG A 646 29.88 22.91 -29.58
CA ARG A 646 28.65 23.63 -29.17
C ARG A 646 27.38 22.92 -29.64
N ALA A 647 27.37 22.39 -30.86
CA ALA A 647 26.22 21.63 -31.37
C ALA A 647 25.92 20.41 -30.51
N ILE A 648 26.94 19.64 -30.12
CA ILE A 648 26.80 18.49 -29.25
C ILE A 648 26.40 18.89 -27.82
N ALA A 649 26.92 20.01 -27.30
CA ALA A 649 26.49 20.54 -25.99
C ALA A 649 25.00 20.89 -25.98
N VAL A 650 24.47 21.51 -27.05
CA VAL A 650 23.04 21.77 -27.22
C VAL A 650 22.23 20.46 -27.29
N ALA A 651 22.70 19.51 -28.10
CA ALA A 651 22.05 18.21 -28.23
C ALA A 651 21.98 17.48 -26.88
N ARG A 652 23.06 17.48 -26.09
CA ARG A 652 23.10 16.93 -24.72
C ARG A 652 22.12 17.61 -23.79
N SER A 653 22.00 18.93 -23.84
CA SER A 653 21.07 19.72 -23.02
C SER A 653 19.61 19.33 -23.30
N LEU A 654 19.23 19.23 -24.57
CA LEU A 654 17.89 18.86 -24.97
C LEU A 654 17.60 17.37 -24.67
N ARG A 655 18.58 16.47 -24.87
CA ARG A 655 18.48 15.07 -24.43
C ARG A 655 18.24 14.97 -22.93
N ARG A 656 19.00 15.69 -22.11
CA ARG A 656 18.83 15.71 -20.63
C ARG A 656 17.42 16.09 -20.22
N ARG A 657 16.87 17.14 -20.85
CA ARG A 657 15.49 17.58 -20.62
C ARG A 657 14.49 16.46 -20.93
N GLU A 658 14.66 15.79 -22.06
CA GLU A 658 13.77 14.70 -22.45
C GLU A 658 13.92 13.47 -21.55
N LEU A 659 15.15 13.08 -21.18
CA LEU A 659 15.38 12.03 -20.19
C LEU A 659 14.74 12.34 -18.82
N ALA A 660 14.77 13.60 -18.38
CA ALA A 660 14.09 14.02 -17.16
C ALA A 660 12.57 13.88 -17.28
N ARG A 661 11.98 14.28 -18.42
CA ARG A 661 10.55 14.15 -18.70
C ARG A 661 10.11 12.70 -18.74
N VAL A 662 10.75 11.88 -19.58
CA VAL A 662 10.42 10.45 -19.77
C VAL A 662 10.62 9.68 -18.46
N GLY A 663 11.76 9.89 -17.77
CA GLY A 663 12.02 9.23 -16.50
C GLY A 663 11.04 9.62 -15.39
N SER A 664 10.58 10.87 -15.40
CA SER A 664 9.52 11.32 -14.46
C SER A 664 8.18 10.67 -14.78
N ALA A 665 7.77 10.63 -16.03
CA ALA A 665 6.50 10.03 -16.46
C ALA A 665 6.49 8.50 -16.21
N ASP A 666 7.61 7.82 -16.46
CA ASP A 666 7.80 6.40 -16.18
C ASP A 666 7.68 6.09 -14.67
N LEU A 667 8.41 6.82 -13.80
CA LEU A 667 8.33 6.68 -12.34
C LEU A 667 6.95 6.99 -11.75
N LEU A 668 6.19 7.83 -12.42
CA LEU A 668 4.82 8.16 -12.03
C LEU A 668 3.79 7.15 -12.57
N GLY A 669 4.24 6.16 -13.38
CA GLY A 669 3.37 5.14 -13.96
C GLY A 669 2.47 5.68 -15.08
N MET A 670 2.91 6.72 -15.79
CA MET A 670 2.16 7.39 -16.85
C MET A 670 2.48 6.86 -18.25
N LEU A 671 3.58 6.10 -18.41
CA LEU A 671 4.04 5.54 -19.69
C LEU A 671 4.12 4.02 -19.61
N GLU A 672 3.74 3.37 -20.71
CA GLU A 672 4.06 1.96 -20.88
C GLU A 672 5.54 1.77 -21.23
N VAL A 673 6.10 0.62 -20.92
CA VAL A 673 7.53 0.35 -21.13
C VAL A 673 7.96 0.46 -22.61
N THR A 674 7.06 0.16 -23.54
CA THR A 674 7.25 0.31 -24.98
C THR A 674 7.38 1.78 -25.39
N ASP A 675 6.55 2.65 -24.80
CA ASP A 675 6.60 4.09 -25.07
C ASP A 675 7.89 4.71 -24.52
N VAL A 676 8.32 4.25 -23.35
CA VAL A 676 9.63 4.63 -22.77
C VAL A 676 10.76 4.25 -23.73
N CYS A 677 10.79 3.01 -24.23
CA CYS A 677 11.81 2.53 -25.15
C CYS A 677 11.81 3.33 -26.48
N LYS A 678 10.63 3.61 -27.02
CA LYS A 678 10.46 4.42 -28.22
C LYS A 678 10.99 5.84 -28.04
N ALA A 679 10.60 6.53 -26.94
CA ALA A 679 11.05 7.89 -26.65
C ALA A 679 12.57 7.97 -26.44
N LEU A 680 13.16 7.02 -25.71
CA LEU A 680 14.61 6.95 -25.51
C LEU A 680 15.36 6.69 -26.81
N THR A 681 14.81 5.85 -27.69
CA THR A 681 15.43 5.57 -29.02
C THR A 681 15.35 6.79 -29.92
N SER A 682 14.20 7.46 -29.99
CA SER A 682 14.02 8.68 -30.82
C SER A 682 15.02 9.77 -30.43
N VAL A 683 15.22 10.00 -29.14
CA VAL A 683 16.23 10.97 -28.66
C VAL A 683 17.66 10.55 -28.99
N TRP A 684 18.01 9.27 -28.91
CA TRP A 684 19.33 8.78 -29.32
C TRP A 684 19.57 8.99 -30.83
N VAL A 685 18.57 8.64 -31.65
CA VAL A 685 18.61 8.85 -33.11
C VAL A 685 18.85 10.34 -33.45
N ALA A 686 18.11 11.25 -32.78
CA ALA A 686 18.27 12.68 -32.95
C ALA A 686 19.67 13.19 -32.56
N VAL A 687 20.25 12.66 -31.47
CA VAL A 687 21.62 12.98 -31.05
C VAL A 687 22.64 12.51 -32.07
N LEU A 688 22.50 11.30 -32.62
CA LEU A 688 23.39 10.74 -33.62
C LEU A 688 23.32 11.59 -34.92
N GLN A 689 22.12 11.95 -35.36
CA GLN A 689 21.93 12.81 -36.55
C GLN A 689 22.55 14.19 -36.33
N ALA A 690 22.26 14.83 -35.18
CA ALA A 690 22.80 16.18 -34.89
C ALA A 690 24.34 16.19 -34.80
N ALA A 691 24.92 15.14 -34.21
CA ALA A 691 26.36 14.99 -34.07
C ALA A 691 27.03 14.77 -35.45
N LEU A 692 26.46 13.86 -36.26
CA LEU A 692 26.95 13.56 -37.58
C LEU A 692 26.93 14.81 -38.47
N ASP A 693 25.81 15.52 -38.52
CA ASP A 693 25.65 16.74 -39.33
C ASP A 693 26.66 17.83 -38.91
N ALA A 694 26.86 18.02 -37.61
CA ALA A 694 27.80 19.01 -37.08
C ALA A 694 29.25 18.65 -37.45
N VAL A 695 29.63 17.38 -37.35
CA VAL A 695 30.99 16.95 -37.69
C VAL A 695 31.22 16.94 -39.20
N ILE A 696 30.24 16.56 -40.01
CA ILE A 696 30.33 16.66 -41.47
C ILE A 696 30.58 18.13 -41.87
N ARG A 697 29.77 19.09 -41.38
CA ARG A 697 29.93 20.52 -41.66
C ARG A 697 31.33 21.06 -41.29
N ALA A 698 31.86 20.59 -40.13
CA ALA A 698 33.18 21.04 -39.67
C ALA A 698 34.35 20.41 -40.46
N ASN A 699 34.13 19.35 -41.20
CA ASN A 699 35.15 18.65 -41.98
C ASN A 699 34.96 18.77 -43.49
N LEU A 700 34.11 19.70 -43.95
CA LEU A 700 33.99 19.95 -45.37
C LEU A 700 35.34 20.43 -45.94
N PRO A 701 35.83 19.87 -47.05
CA PRO A 701 36.98 20.43 -47.76
C PRO A 701 36.74 21.82 -48.29
N ASP A 702 37.82 22.51 -48.73
CA ASP A 702 37.75 23.83 -49.33
C ASP A 702 36.82 23.91 -50.58
N SER A 703 36.59 22.79 -51.23
CA SER A 703 35.62 22.65 -52.33
C SER A 703 34.17 22.88 -51.91
N GLY A 704 33.88 22.87 -50.58
CA GLY A 704 32.54 23.06 -50.04
C GLY A 704 31.62 21.85 -50.18
N SER A 705 32.08 20.71 -50.73
CA SER A 705 31.31 19.51 -50.93
C SER A 705 31.96 18.29 -50.24
N ALA A 706 31.14 17.48 -49.57
CA ALA A 706 31.62 16.27 -48.87
C ALA A 706 32.13 15.21 -49.89
N PRO A 707 33.30 14.58 -49.64
CA PRO A 707 33.84 13.55 -50.49
C PRO A 707 33.04 12.26 -50.53
N ALA A 708 32.18 12.03 -49.57
CA ALA A 708 31.31 10.87 -49.45
C ALA A 708 29.97 11.20 -48.79
N ARG A 709 28.95 10.41 -49.08
CA ARG A 709 27.75 10.31 -48.26
C ARG A 709 28.01 9.29 -47.16
N ILE A 710 27.48 9.56 -45.96
CA ILE A 710 27.62 8.66 -44.79
C ILE A 710 26.22 8.31 -44.26
N ALA A 711 26.01 7.04 -43.96
CA ALA A 711 24.85 6.59 -43.19
C ALA A 711 25.28 5.85 -41.91
N VAL A 712 24.56 6.04 -40.83
CA VAL A 712 24.73 5.33 -39.56
C VAL A 712 23.64 4.28 -39.45
N ILE A 713 24.02 3.04 -39.28
CA ILE A 713 23.16 1.90 -39.15
C ILE A 713 23.13 1.52 -37.66
N GLY A 714 22.00 1.68 -37.00
CA GLY A 714 21.74 1.22 -35.62
C GLY A 714 21.61 -0.27 -35.59
N MET A 715 22.24 -0.87 -34.59
CA MET A 715 22.26 -2.31 -34.34
C MET A 715 21.64 -2.61 -32.98
N GLY A 716 21.53 -3.85 -32.61
CA GLY A 716 21.10 -4.30 -31.29
C GLY A 716 19.79 -3.65 -30.86
N ARG A 717 19.72 -3.12 -29.64
CA ARG A 717 18.49 -2.48 -29.11
C ARG A 717 18.22 -1.11 -29.75
N LEU A 718 19.25 -0.41 -30.24
CA LEU A 718 19.06 0.85 -30.97
C LEU A 718 18.35 0.59 -32.29
N GLY A 719 18.82 -0.35 -33.08
CA GLY A 719 18.21 -0.70 -34.38
C GLY A 719 16.82 -1.31 -34.23
N GLY A 720 16.54 -1.98 -33.10
CA GLY A 720 15.23 -2.53 -32.75
C GLY A 720 14.22 -1.52 -32.18
N GLY A 721 14.62 -0.28 -31.90
CA GLY A 721 13.73 0.70 -31.27
C GLY A 721 13.48 0.45 -29.77
N GLU A 722 14.35 -0.29 -29.08
CA GLU A 722 14.11 -0.86 -27.76
C GLU A 722 15.13 -0.40 -26.69
N LEU A 723 15.66 0.83 -26.80
CA LEU A 723 16.65 1.34 -25.85
C LEU A 723 16.05 1.55 -24.44
N GLY A 724 16.88 1.31 -23.41
CA GLY A 724 16.60 1.69 -22.02
C GLY A 724 17.52 2.83 -21.55
N TYR A 725 17.31 3.33 -20.31
CA TYR A 725 18.04 4.49 -19.77
C TYR A 725 19.57 4.34 -19.73
N GLY A 726 20.08 3.13 -19.55
CA GLY A 726 21.52 2.87 -19.50
C GLY A 726 22.09 2.20 -20.76
N SER A 727 21.41 2.29 -21.89
CA SER A 727 21.86 1.68 -23.13
C SER A 727 22.89 2.55 -23.83
N ASP A 728 23.94 1.92 -24.34
CA ASP A 728 24.87 2.39 -25.36
C ASP A 728 24.24 2.32 -26.76
N ALA A 729 24.86 2.98 -27.74
CA ALA A 729 24.43 2.95 -29.13
C ALA A 729 25.34 2.00 -29.92
N ASP A 730 24.81 0.81 -30.22
CA ASP A 730 25.44 -0.12 -31.15
C ASP A 730 25.25 0.38 -32.58
N VAL A 731 26.35 0.67 -33.32
CA VAL A 731 26.23 1.23 -34.68
C VAL A 731 27.26 0.63 -35.65
N MET A 732 26.93 0.73 -36.95
CA MET A 732 27.88 0.59 -38.04
C MET A 732 27.86 1.83 -38.94
N PHE A 733 29.01 2.18 -39.52
CA PHE A 733 29.12 3.33 -40.40
C PHE A 733 29.30 2.82 -41.84
N VAL A 734 28.47 3.35 -42.73
CA VAL A 734 28.50 3.05 -44.18
C VAL A 734 28.81 4.33 -44.93
N CYS A 735 29.70 4.28 -45.90
CA CYS A 735 29.92 5.41 -46.78
C CYS A 735 29.72 5.06 -48.27
N GLU A 736 29.51 6.07 -49.05
CA GLU A 736 29.52 5.97 -50.53
C GLU A 736 30.26 7.17 -51.10
N PRO A 737 31.29 6.95 -51.93
CA PRO A 737 32.01 8.06 -52.54
C PRO A 737 31.12 8.99 -53.37
N ALA A 738 31.31 10.27 -53.23
CA ALA A 738 30.65 11.28 -54.07
C ALA A 738 31.16 11.20 -55.53
N HIS A 739 30.34 11.64 -56.47
CA HIS A 739 30.72 11.59 -57.87
C HIS A 739 32.03 12.38 -58.11
N GLY A 740 33.05 11.68 -58.68
CA GLY A 740 34.38 12.25 -58.93
C GLY A 740 35.37 12.18 -57.77
N SER A 741 34.99 11.64 -56.60
CA SER A 741 35.90 11.39 -55.48
C SER A 741 36.55 9.98 -55.60
N ALA A 742 37.83 9.87 -55.24
CA ALA A 742 38.49 8.57 -55.17
C ALA A 742 37.99 7.80 -53.94
N ASP A 743 37.77 6.48 -54.08
CA ASP A 743 37.27 5.62 -52.99
C ASP A 743 38.14 5.70 -51.73
N SER A 744 39.45 5.76 -51.86
CA SER A 744 40.41 5.86 -50.77
C SER A 744 40.24 7.15 -49.96
N ASP A 745 39.98 8.29 -50.64
CA ASP A 745 39.84 9.60 -50.00
C ASP A 745 38.48 9.69 -49.34
N ALA A 746 37.45 9.20 -50.00
CA ALA A 746 36.09 9.14 -49.45
C ALA A 746 36.06 8.30 -48.17
N VAL A 747 36.68 7.11 -48.15
CA VAL A 747 36.76 6.26 -46.96
C VAL A 747 37.57 6.90 -45.84
N ARG A 748 38.74 7.49 -46.18
CA ARG A 748 39.60 8.18 -45.18
C ARG A 748 38.87 9.34 -44.49
N TRP A 749 38.20 10.18 -45.27
CA TRP A 749 37.41 11.27 -44.79
C TRP A 749 36.24 10.78 -43.91
N SER A 750 35.52 9.74 -44.35
CA SER A 750 34.43 9.15 -43.59
C SER A 750 34.90 8.56 -42.26
N ILE A 751 36.09 7.92 -42.23
CA ILE A 751 36.70 7.41 -40.97
C ILE A 751 36.97 8.59 -40.02
N SER A 752 37.57 9.70 -40.51
CA SER A 752 37.84 10.89 -39.70
C SER A 752 36.56 11.49 -39.10
N VAL A 753 35.51 11.58 -39.93
CA VAL A 753 34.18 12.03 -39.44
C VAL A 753 33.64 11.12 -38.34
N ALA A 754 33.66 9.80 -38.55
CA ALA A 754 33.15 8.82 -37.57
C ALA A 754 33.98 8.81 -36.26
N GLU A 755 35.30 8.90 -36.36
CA GLU A 755 36.19 8.98 -35.18
C GLU A 755 35.95 10.27 -34.37
N GLN A 756 35.85 11.42 -35.04
CA GLN A 756 35.58 12.70 -34.41
C GLN A 756 34.19 12.72 -33.74
N MET A 757 33.17 12.21 -34.42
CA MET A 757 31.83 12.04 -33.84
C MET A 757 31.86 11.20 -32.57
N ARG A 758 32.51 10.03 -32.61
CA ARG A 758 32.65 9.17 -31.44
C ARG A 758 33.43 9.85 -30.29
N ALA A 759 34.54 10.53 -30.61
CA ALA A 759 35.35 11.23 -29.62
C ALA A 759 34.56 12.38 -28.96
N LEU A 760 33.85 13.19 -29.70
CA LEU A 760 33.02 14.28 -29.16
C LEU A 760 31.85 13.80 -28.33
N LEU A 761 31.15 12.75 -28.76
CA LEU A 761 30.06 12.13 -27.99
C LEU A 761 30.57 11.36 -26.74
N GLY A 762 31.76 10.76 -26.83
CA GLY A 762 32.40 10.08 -25.71
C GLY A 762 33.07 11.00 -24.69
N THR A 763 33.16 12.31 -24.96
CA THR A 763 33.76 13.28 -24.04
C THR A 763 33.02 13.27 -22.69
N PRO A 764 33.72 13.06 -21.55
CA PRO A 764 33.10 13.03 -20.24
C PRO A 764 32.28 14.28 -19.94
N SER A 765 31.09 14.11 -19.41
CA SER A 765 30.23 15.21 -19.00
C SER A 765 29.46 14.79 -17.76
N VAL A 766 28.80 15.75 -17.15
CA VAL A 766 27.89 15.52 -16.01
C VAL A 766 26.54 14.91 -16.42
N ASP A 767 26.28 14.80 -17.71
CA ASP A 767 25.08 14.16 -18.26
C ASP A 767 25.29 12.63 -18.42
N PRO A 768 24.21 11.84 -18.54
CA PRO A 768 24.33 10.42 -18.83
C PRO A 768 25.19 10.17 -20.07
N PRO A 769 26.08 9.16 -20.06
CA PRO A 769 27.04 8.92 -21.12
C PRO A 769 26.38 8.75 -22.49
N LEU A 770 27.11 9.11 -23.52
CA LEU A 770 26.77 8.94 -24.95
C LEU A 770 27.81 8.01 -25.60
N GLU A 771 27.87 6.75 -25.15
CA GLU A 771 28.80 5.77 -25.66
C GLU A 771 28.32 5.17 -26.97
N ILE A 772 29.20 5.20 -27.99
CA ILE A 772 28.97 4.58 -29.29
C ILE A 772 29.84 3.32 -29.40
N ASP A 773 29.19 2.15 -29.49
CA ASP A 773 29.86 0.88 -29.77
C ASP A 773 29.74 0.51 -31.27
N ALA A 774 30.86 0.39 -31.93
CA ALA A 774 30.93 -0.03 -33.33
C ALA A 774 31.52 -1.44 -33.48
N ASN A 775 31.51 -2.29 -32.44
CA ASN A 775 32.14 -3.60 -32.43
C ASN A 775 31.35 -4.68 -33.20
N LEU A 776 30.11 -4.41 -33.58
CA LEU A 776 29.30 -5.32 -34.42
C LEU A 776 29.60 -5.22 -35.93
N ARG A 777 30.55 -4.35 -36.33
CA ARG A 777 30.98 -4.21 -37.71
C ARG A 777 31.77 -5.47 -38.17
N PRO A 778 31.87 -5.74 -39.50
CA PRO A 778 32.69 -6.84 -40.03
C PRO A 778 34.11 -6.86 -39.45
N GLU A 779 34.57 -8.07 -39.05
CA GLU A 779 35.87 -8.31 -38.39
C GLU A 779 35.97 -7.66 -36.97
N GLY A 780 34.87 -7.13 -36.42
CA GLY A 780 34.82 -6.54 -35.11
C GLY A 780 35.79 -5.37 -34.90
N ARG A 781 36.51 -5.34 -33.80
CA ARG A 781 37.51 -4.30 -33.49
C ARG A 781 38.68 -4.23 -34.47
N ASN A 782 38.97 -5.31 -35.19
CA ASN A 782 40.08 -5.39 -36.13
C ASN A 782 39.75 -4.82 -37.52
N GLY A 783 38.47 -4.74 -37.86
CA GLY A 783 38.00 -4.17 -39.11
C GLY A 783 37.99 -2.62 -39.14
N PRO A 784 38.05 -2.02 -40.34
CA PRO A 784 37.96 -0.55 -40.46
C PRO A 784 36.63 -0.04 -39.90
N LEU A 785 36.67 1.18 -39.31
CA LEU A 785 35.52 1.80 -38.67
C LEU A 785 34.40 2.09 -39.65
N VAL A 786 34.74 2.51 -40.89
CA VAL A 786 33.80 2.82 -41.95
C VAL A 786 34.17 1.99 -43.19
N ARG A 787 33.15 1.46 -43.85
CA ARG A 787 33.30 0.70 -45.14
C ARG A 787 32.34 1.26 -46.17
N THR A 788 32.70 1.15 -47.47
CA THR A 788 31.75 1.44 -48.56
C THR A 788 30.65 0.36 -48.60
N LEU A 789 29.50 0.75 -49.18
CA LEU A 789 28.38 -0.19 -49.39
C LEU A 789 28.82 -1.38 -50.21
N ALA A 790 29.66 -1.19 -51.24
CA ALA A 790 30.26 -2.27 -52.06
C ALA A 790 31.12 -3.22 -51.24
N SER A 791 31.94 -2.66 -50.30
CA SER A 791 32.78 -3.46 -49.41
C SER A 791 31.93 -4.29 -48.42
N TYR A 792 30.86 -3.74 -47.86
CA TYR A 792 29.91 -4.50 -47.05
C TYR A 792 29.26 -5.65 -47.85
N THR A 793 28.82 -5.36 -49.09
CA THR A 793 28.19 -6.35 -49.94
C THR A 793 29.15 -7.49 -50.24
N ALA A 794 30.41 -7.21 -50.59
CA ALA A 794 31.43 -8.21 -50.87
C ALA A 794 31.78 -9.06 -49.62
N TYR A 795 31.84 -8.43 -48.44
CA TYR A 795 32.14 -9.11 -47.19
C TYR A 795 31.02 -10.07 -46.81
N TYR A 796 29.77 -9.61 -46.72
CA TYR A 796 28.65 -10.45 -46.34
C TYR A 796 28.34 -11.57 -47.35
N ALA A 797 28.63 -11.39 -48.61
CA ALA A 797 28.48 -12.44 -49.61
C ALA A 797 29.48 -13.60 -49.44
N ARG A 798 30.64 -13.37 -48.83
CA ARG A 798 31.73 -14.34 -48.82
C ARG A 798 32.24 -14.75 -47.45
N TRP A 799 32.23 -13.85 -46.48
CA TRP A 799 32.93 -14.03 -45.20
C TRP A 799 32.02 -13.96 -43.97
N ALA A 800 30.72 -13.65 -44.13
CA ALA A 800 29.81 -13.48 -43.00
C ALA A 800 29.74 -14.75 -42.11
N GLN A 801 29.93 -14.52 -40.83
CA GLN A 801 29.74 -15.55 -39.81
C GLN A 801 28.25 -15.59 -39.39
N PRO A 802 27.68 -16.72 -38.92
CA PRO A 802 26.29 -16.83 -38.53
C PRO A 802 25.86 -15.80 -37.48
N TRP A 803 26.72 -15.42 -36.53
CA TRP A 803 26.43 -14.42 -35.53
C TRP A 803 26.36 -12.98 -36.10
N GLU A 804 27.10 -12.68 -37.18
CA GLU A 804 27.01 -11.39 -37.88
C GLU A 804 25.70 -11.29 -38.64
N ILE A 805 25.27 -12.40 -39.27
CA ILE A 805 23.96 -12.48 -39.93
C ILE A 805 22.82 -12.27 -38.90
N GLN A 806 22.94 -12.92 -37.73
CA GLN A 806 22.00 -12.73 -36.63
C GLN A 806 21.97 -11.28 -36.13
N ALA A 807 23.13 -10.64 -36.00
CA ALA A 807 23.20 -9.21 -35.58
C ALA A 807 22.53 -8.30 -36.63
N LEU A 808 22.61 -8.59 -37.91
CA LEU A 808 21.94 -7.83 -38.98
C LEU A 808 20.40 -7.85 -38.85
N LEU A 809 19.77 -8.83 -38.17
CA LEU A 809 18.33 -8.84 -37.97
C LEU A 809 17.83 -7.58 -37.29
N ARG A 810 18.69 -6.91 -36.50
CA ARG A 810 18.38 -5.68 -35.75
C ARG A 810 18.90 -4.43 -36.47
N ALA A 811 19.42 -4.54 -37.69
CA ALA A 811 19.94 -3.41 -38.44
C ALA A 811 18.81 -2.46 -38.91
N ASN A 812 18.96 -1.15 -38.64
CA ASN A 812 18.05 -0.12 -39.11
C ASN A 812 18.82 1.20 -39.33
N THR A 813 18.38 2.04 -40.26
CA THR A 813 19.00 3.34 -40.51
C THR A 813 18.61 4.31 -39.38
N VAL A 814 19.62 4.94 -38.72
CA VAL A 814 19.37 5.82 -37.57
C VAL A 814 19.88 7.25 -37.79
N ALA A 815 20.84 7.48 -38.69
CA ALA A 815 21.30 8.82 -39.00
C ALA A 815 22.01 8.86 -40.37
N GLY A 816 22.22 10.05 -40.90
CA GLY A 816 22.94 10.31 -42.12
C GLY A 816 22.09 10.24 -43.39
N ASP A 817 22.69 9.85 -44.53
CA ASP A 817 22.02 9.79 -45.82
C ASP A 817 20.95 8.69 -45.88
N PRO A 818 19.67 9.03 -46.06
CA PRO A 818 18.58 8.06 -45.98
C PRO A 818 18.55 7.12 -47.19
N ASP A 819 19.02 7.56 -48.36
CA ASP A 819 19.07 6.68 -49.55
C ASP A 819 20.17 5.64 -49.41
N LEU A 820 21.35 6.05 -48.96
CA LEU A 820 22.44 5.10 -48.67
C LEU A 820 22.04 4.11 -47.59
N GLY A 821 21.38 4.56 -46.50
CA GLY A 821 20.86 3.73 -45.46
C GLY A 821 19.87 2.68 -45.99
N ARG A 822 18.88 3.12 -46.77
CA ARG A 822 17.90 2.22 -47.41
C ARG A 822 18.58 1.16 -48.31
N ARG A 823 19.57 1.54 -49.13
CA ARG A 823 20.31 0.58 -49.97
C ARG A 823 21.15 -0.41 -49.16
N PHE A 824 21.69 0.07 -48.02
CA PHE A 824 22.36 -0.87 -47.10
C PHE A 824 21.37 -1.90 -46.54
N LEU A 825 20.17 -1.48 -46.11
CA LEU A 825 19.15 -2.40 -45.59
C LEU A 825 18.72 -3.40 -46.68
N LEU A 826 18.52 -2.95 -47.93
CA LEU A 826 18.21 -3.86 -49.05
C LEU A 826 19.31 -4.91 -49.31
N MET A 827 20.57 -4.54 -49.12
CA MET A 827 21.71 -5.49 -49.17
C MET A 827 21.67 -6.41 -47.96
N ALA A 828 21.45 -5.88 -46.75
CA ALA A 828 21.38 -6.68 -45.54
C ALA A 828 20.22 -7.69 -45.57
N ASP A 829 19.07 -7.35 -46.17
CA ASP A 829 17.90 -8.24 -46.32
C ASP A 829 18.24 -9.51 -47.10
N LYS A 830 19.07 -9.39 -48.16
CA LYS A 830 19.53 -10.55 -48.90
C LYS A 830 20.43 -11.48 -48.08
N THR A 831 21.10 -10.97 -47.08
CA THR A 831 21.99 -11.71 -46.17
C THR A 831 21.23 -12.29 -44.98
N ARG A 832 20.36 -11.48 -44.32
CA ARG A 832 19.63 -11.92 -43.13
C ARG A 832 18.38 -12.76 -43.43
N TYR A 833 17.85 -12.68 -44.66
CA TYR A 833 16.69 -13.45 -45.13
C TYR A 833 17.02 -14.16 -46.47
N PRO A 834 18.03 -15.06 -46.49
CA PRO A 834 18.44 -15.72 -47.70
C PRO A 834 17.33 -16.60 -48.28
N ALA A 835 17.22 -16.66 -49.61
CA ALA A 835 16.26 -17.51 -50.29
C ALA A 835 16.51 -18.99 -49.89
N GLY A 836 15.46 -19.65 -49.36
CA GLY A 836 15.58 -21.04 -48.84
C GLY A 836 15.96 -21.12 -47.33
N GLY A 837 16.09 -19.99 -46.65
CA GLY A 837 16.41 -19.91 -45.20
C GLY A 837 17.88 -20.17 -44.88
N VAL A 838 18.22 -20.06 -43.60
CA VAL A 838 19.57 -20.34 -43.11
C VAL A 838 19.84 -21.86 -43.04
N SER A 839 21.08 -22.26 -43.29
CA SER A 839 21.45 -23.69 -43.28
C SER A 839 21.35 -24.29 -41.87
N GLU A 840 21.06 -25.59 -41.76
CA GLU A 840 21.08 -26.31 -40.48
C GLU A 840 22.42 -26.21 -39.75
N GLN A 841 23.53 -26.07 -40.50
CA GLN A 841 24.85 -25.89 -39.94
C GLN A 841 24.93 -24.52 -39.22
N ALA A 842 24.44 -23.47 -39.84
CA ALA A 842 24.36 -22.12 -39.21
C ALA A 842 23.49 -22.14 -37.96
N VAL A 843 22.36 -22.83 -37.98
CA VAL A 843 21.50 -23.01 -36.79
C VAL A 843 22.25 -23.71 -35.65
N ARG A 844 22.98 -24.80 -35.97
CA ARG A 844 23.80 -25.51 -34.97
C ARG A 844 24.89 -24.61 -34.38
N GLU A 845 25.51 -23.79 -35.22
CA GLU A 845 26.56 -22.85 -34.79
C GLU A 845 26.00 -21.73 -33.89
N ILE A 846 24.84 -21.17 -34.20
CA ILE A 846 24.11 -20.19 -33.33
C ILE A 846 23.77 -20.83 -31.99
N ARG A 847 23.28 -22.09 -31.97
CA ARG A 847 23.01 -22.83 -30.73
C ARG A 847 24.27 -23.00 -29.86
N ARG A 848 25.40 -23.36 -30.45
CA ARG A 848 26.69 -23.49 -29.77
C ARG A 848 27.16 -22.15 -29.23
N LEU A 849 27.01 -21.09 -30.01
CA LEU A 849 27.36 -19.73 -29.56
C LEU A 849 26.51 -19.27 -28.39
N LYS A 850 25.19 -19.51 -28.44
CA LYS A 850 24.28 -19.23 -27.33
C LYS A 850 24.70 -19.95 -26.03
N ALA A 851 24.99 -21.25 -26.15
CA ALA A 851 25.45 -22.03 -24.99
C ALA A 851 26.75 -21.47 -24.38
N ARG A 852 27.69 -21.01 -25.22
CA ARG A 852 28.93 -20.36 -24.77
C ARG A 852 28.66 -19.00 -24.09
N VAL A 853 27.78 -18.18 -24.65
CA VAL A 853 27.39 -16.91 -24.08
C VAL A 853 26.76 -17.12 -22.70
N ASP A 854 25.89 -18.09 -22.53
CA ASP A 854 25.25 -18.45 -21.25
C ASP A 854 26.27 -18.91 -20.20
N ALA A 855 27.34 -19.58 -20.62
CA ALA A 855 28.38 -20.07 -19.72
C ALA A 855 29.43 -19.01 -19.33
N GLU A 856 29.78 -18.09 -20.24
CA GLU A 856 30.98 -17.26 -20.11
C GLU A 856 30.69 -15.78 -19.86
N ARG A 857 29.53 -15.23 -20.29
CA ARG A 857 29.27 -13.77 -20.25
C ARG A 857 28.63 -13.25 -18.97
N LEU A 858 28.12 -14.11 -18.10
CA LEU A 858 27.56 -13.63 -16.83
C LEU A 858 28.69 -13.07 -15.94
N PRO A 859 28.60 -11.84 -15.44
CA PRO A 859 29.63 -11.26 -14.61
C PRO A 859 29.92 -12.14 -13.37
N ARG A 860 31.18 -12.22 -12.93
CA ARG A 860 31.55 -13.00 -11.75
C ARG A 860 30.80 -12.49 -10.52
N GLY A 861 30.14 -13.41 -9.82
CA GLY A 861 29.32 -13.10 -8.62
C GLY A 861 27.90 -12.63 -8.91
N ALA A 862 27.48 -12.51 -10.17
CA ALA A 862 26.10 -12.23 -10.52
C ALA A 862 25.20 -13.48 -10.41
N ASP A 863 23.99 -13.31 -9.88
CA ASP A 863 22.99 -14.38 -9.84
C ASP A 863 22.28 -14.50 -11.18
N SER A 864 22.39 -15.65 -11.78
CA SER A 864 21.77 -15.97 -13.09
C SER A 864 20.23 -15.94 -13.09
N ASN A 865 19.58 -15.93 -11.94
CA ASN A 865 18.12 -15.87 -11.86
C ASN A 865 17.60 -14.42 -11.82
N THR A 866 18.41 -13.49 -11.31
CA THR A 866 18.02 -12.10 -11.06
C THR A 866 18.78 -11.08 -11.93
N HIS A 867 19.63 -11.55 -12.87
CA HIS A 867 20.29 -10.69 -13.84
C HIS A 867 19.37 -10.44 -15.06
N THR A 868 18.84 -9.23 -15.20
CA THR A 868 17.76 -8.90 -16.14
C THR A 868 18.15 -9.09 -17.63
N LYS A 869 19.41 -8.88 -18.00
CA LYS A 869 19.90 -9.01 -19.38
C LYS A 869 20.36 -10.44 -19.72
N LEU A 870 21.31 -10.99 -18.96
CA LEU A 870 21.97 -12.26 -19.26
C LEU A 870 21.46 -13.42 -18.39
N GLY A 871 20.48 -13.17 -17.52
CA GLY A 871 19.92 -14.21 -16.65
C GLY A 871 19.01 -15.18 -17.39
N ARG A 872 18.66 -16.25 -16.69
CA ARG A 872 17.78 -17.32 -17.22
C ARG A 872 16.37 -16.77 -17.50
N GLY A 873 15.94 -16.87 -18.78
CA GLY A 873 14.68 -16.29 -19.25
C GLY A 873 14.66 -14.76 -19.25
N GLY A 874 15.84 -14.12 -19.13
CA GLY A 874 16.02 -12.68 -19.27
C GLY A 874 16.04 -12.21 -20.73
N LEU A 875 16.36 -10.92 -20.93
CA LEU A 875 16.24 -10.28 -22.24
C LEU A 875 17.01 -10.99 -23.36
N ALA A 876 18.28 -11.35 -23.12
CA ALA A 876 19.09 -12.01 -24.12
C ALA A 876 18.55 -13.40 -24.51
N ASP A 877 17.97 -14.14 -23.58
CA ASP A 877 17.35 -15.43 -23.86
C ASP A 877 16.20 -15.31 -24.85
N ILE A 878 15.34 -14.31 -24.61
CA ILE A 878 14.13 -14.08 -25.42
C ILE A 878 14.52 -13.53 -26.79
N GLU A 879 15.40 -12.51 -26.85
CA GLU A 879 15.87 -11.90 -28.09
C GLU A 879 16.53 -12.95 -29.01
N TRP A 880 17.37 -13.83 -28.45
CA TRP A 880 18.01 -14.90 -29.23
C TRP A 880 17.02 -15.96 -29.74
N ALA A 881 15.98 -16.31 -28.92
CA ALA A 881 14.95 -17.24 -29.36
C ALA A 881 14.13 -16.68 -30.52
N VAL A 882 13.72 -15.42 -30.42
CA VAL A 882 13.00 -14.71 -31.47
C VAL A 882 13.85 -14.62 -32.76
N GLN A 883 15.12 -14.23 -32.65
CA GLN A 883 16.05 -14.13 -33.77
C GLN A 883 16.30 -15.48 -34.43
N LEU A 884 16.36 -16.57 -33.66
CA LEU A 884 16.51 -17.92 -34.24
C LEU A 884 15.29 -18.28 -35.09
N LEU A 885 14.08 -18.03 -34.62
CA LEU A 885 12.85 -18.25 -35.38
C LEU A 885 12.79 -17.37 -36.64
N GLN A 886 13.22 -16.09 -36.55
CA GLN A 886 13.33 -15.23 -37.72
C GLN A 886 14.28 -15.85 -38.78
N LEU A 887 15.47 -16.25 -38.38
CA LEU A 887 16.46 -16.84 -39.31
C LEU A 887 15.94 -18.09 -39.98
N GLN A 888 15.15 -18.90 -39.29
CA GLN A 888 14.59 -20.15 -39.83
C GLN A 888 13.42 -19.92 -40.80
N HIS A 889 12.56 -18.93 -40.53
CA HIS A 889 11.25 -18.81 -41.17
C HIS A 889 11.03 -17.54 -42.00
N ALA A 890 11.85 -16.51 -41.83
CA ALA A 890 11.64 -15.24 -42.51
C ALA A 890 11.79 -15.31 -44.04
N HIS A 891 12.48 -16.31 -44.57
CA HIS A 891 12.56 -16.53 -46.02
C HIS A 891 11.19 -16.83 -46.67
N ALA A 892 10.25 -17.41 -45.91
CA ALA A 892 8.90 -17.73 -46.35
C ALA A 892 7.83 -16.78 -45.81
N ILE A 893 8.14 -16.08 -44.75
CA ILE A 893 7.17 -15.25 -44.00
C ILE A 893 7.64 -13.81 -43.93
N GLY A 894 7.18 -12.97 -44.86
CA GLY A 894 7.60 -11.55 -44.94
C GLY A 894 7.24 -10.71 -43.70
N ALA A 895 6.22 -11.06 -42.93
CA ALA A 895 5.90 -10.40 -41.67
C ALA A 895 7.00 -10.50 -40.59
N LEU A 896 7.91 -11.47 -40.72
CA LEU A 896 9.09 -11.62 -39.87
C LEU A 896 10.25 -10.68 -40.25
N HIS A 897 10.13 -9.90 -41.34
CA HIS A 897 11.12 -8.87 -41.69
C HIS A 897 10.96 -7.66 -40.81
N ASN A 898 11.25 -7.79 -39.52
CA ASN A 898 11.07 -6.78 -38.50
C ASN A 898 12.30 -6.71 -37.58
N THR A 899 12.60 -5.53 -37.06
CA THR A 899 13.72 -5.33 -36.12
C THR A 899 13.30 -5.29 -34.65
N SER A 900 11.99 -5.11 -34.37
CA SER A 900 11.43 -5.10 -33.01
C SER A 900 11.17 -6.53 -32.50
N THR A 901 11.56 -6.81 -31.25
CA THR A 901 11.31 -8.11 -30.61
C THR A 901 9.81 -8.38 -30.45
N LEU A 902 9.04 -7.36 -30.04
CA LEU A 902 7.61 -7.53 -29.78
C LEU A 902 6.80 -7.69 -31.07
N GLU A 903 7.09 -6.89 -32.10
CA GLU A 903 6.43 -7.00 -33.40
C GLU A 903 6.78 -8.33 -34.08
N THR A 904 8.02 -8.82 -33.89
CA THR A 904 8.40 -10.16 -34.36
C THR A 904 7.64 -11.26 -33.62
N LEU A 905 7.41 -11.13 -32.32
CA LEU A 905 6.57 -12.05 -31.55
C LEU A 905 5.10 -12.04 -32.05
N ASP A 906 4.59 -10.88 -32.46
CA ASP A 906 3.26 -10.79 -33.09
C ASP A 906 3.21 -11.55 -34.41
N ALA A 907 4.24 -11.38 -35.24
CA ALA A 907 4.37 -12.11 -36.51
C ALA A 907 4.55 -13.64 -36.32
N ILE A 908 5.28 -14.04 -35.28
CA ILE A 908 5.46 -15.47 -34.91
C ILE A 908 4.11 -16.08 -34.50
N ALA A 909 3.33 -15.36 -33.70
CA ALA A 909 1.99 -15.79 -33.28
C ALA A 909 1.02 -15.90 -34.47
N ALA A 910 1.00 -14.87 -35.33
CA ALA A 910 0.16 -14.87 -36.53
C ALA A 910 0.50 -15.97 -37.54
N ALA A 911 1.77 -16.38 -37.58
CA ALA A 911 2.26 -17.47 -38.41
C ALA A 911 2.20 -18.85 -37.73
N GLU A 912 1.69 -18.95 -36.50
CA GLU A 912 1.56 -20.17 -35.69
C GLU A 912 2.88 -20.99 -35.59
N LEU A 913 4.04 -20.31 -35.55
CA LEU A 913 5.36 -20.97 -35.49
C LEU A 913 5.61 -21.66 -34.15
N ILE A 914 5.04 -21.13 -33.08
CA ILE A 914 4.97 -21.75 -31.77
C ILE A 914 3.57 -21.47 -31.18
N PRO A 915 3.11 -22.21 -30.16
CA PRO A 915 1.80 -22.01 -29.53
C PRO A 915 1.62 -20.56 -29.01
N ALA A 916 0.43 -20.01 -29.14
CA ALA A 916 0.14 -18.62 -28.77
C ALA A 916 0.42 -18.33 -27.28
N ASP A 917 0.15 -19.27 -26.39
CA ASP A 917 0.45 -19.17 -24.96
C ASP A 917 1.97 -19.11 -24.69
N GLU A 918 2.80 -19.78 -25.51
CA GLU A 918 4.26 -19.69 -25.45
C GLU A 918 4.76 -18.31 -25.93
N VAL A 919 4.13 -17.75 -26.97
CA VAL A 919 4.42 -16.36 -27.41
C VAL A 919 4.12 -15.37 -26.30
N ASP A 920 2.98 -15.51 -25.64
CA ASP A 920 2.57 -14.64 -24.54
C ASP A 920 3.53 -14.73 -23.33
N LEU A 921 4.04 -15.92 -23.02
CA LEU A 921 5.06 -16.09 -21.98
C LEU A 921 6.36 -15.35 -22.32
N LEU A 922 6.83 -15.42 -23.57
CA LEU A 922 8.03 -14.71 -24.03
C LEU A 922 7.81 -13.19 -24.00
N ARG A 923 6.65 -12.71 -24.48
CA ARG A 923 6.26 -11.29 -24.44
C ARG A 923 6.23 -10.76 -23.02
N GLN A 924 5.53 -11.44 -22.10
CA GLN A 924 5.42 -11.07 -20.71
C GLN A 924 6.80 -10.99 -20.04
N ALA A 925 7.67 -11.96 -20.31
CA ALA A 925 9.01 -11.97 -19.74
C ALA A 925 9.88 -10.83 -20.29
N TRP A 926 9.80 -10.51 -21.57
CA TRP A 926 10.54 -9.40 -22.17
C TRP A 926 10.10 -8.05 -21.58
N LEU A 927 8.77 -7.82 -21.47
CA LEU A 927 8.21 -6.61 -20.86
C LEU A 927 8.61 -6.49 -19.40
N THR A 928 8.51 -7.60 -18.63
CA THR A 928 8.86 -7.60 -17.20
C THR A 928 10.36 -7.33 -17.00
N ALA A 929 11.22 -7.96 -17.78
CA ALA A 929 12.67 -7.79 -17.67
C ALA A 929 13.13 -6.40 -18.14
N THR A 930 12.51 -5.82 -19.18
CA THR A 930 12.79 -4.44 -19.63
C THR A 930 12.37 -3.44 -18.59
N ARG A 931 11.15 -3.58 -18.03
CA ARG A 931 10.64 -2.72 -16.95
C ARG A 931 11.52 -2.78 -15.70
N ALA A 932 11.90 -3.98 -15.26
CA ALA A 932 12.80 -4.19 -14.14
C ALA A 932 14.18 -3.54 -14.35
N ARG A 933 14.75 -3.67 -15.56
CA ARG A 933 16.03 -3.08 -15.94
C ARG A 933 15.98 -1.56 -15.94
N ASN A 934 14.95 -0.97 -16.52
CA ASN A 934 14.72 0.48 -16.52
C ASN A 934 14.56 1.02 -15.09
N ALA A 935 13.74 0.36 -14.26
CA ALA A 935 13.56 0.71 -12.85
C ALA A 935 14.88 0.66 -12.05
N LEU A 936 15.73 -0.36 -12.30
CA LEU A 936 17.04 -0.45 -11.67
C LEU A 936 17.92 0.77 -11.96
N VAL A 937 17.99 1.22 -13.22
CA VAL A 937 18.79 2.39 -13.61
C VAL A 937 18.22 3.64 -12.97
N LEU A 938 16.91 3.84 -13.01
CA LEU A 938 16.23 4.98 -12.41
C LEU A 938 16.48 5.06 -10.89
N VAL A 939 16.41 3.93 -10.18
CA VAL A 939 16.62 3.87 -8.73
C VAL A 939 18.09 4.07 -8.35
N ARG A 940 19.01 3.39 -9.05
CA ARG A 940 20.44 3.43 -8.69
C ARG A 940 21.22 4.61 -9.26
N GLY A 941 20.70 5.27 -10.29
CA GLY A 941 21.36 6.37 -10.98
C GLY A 941 22.52 5.96 -11.89
N LYS A 942 22.73 4.66 -12.10
CA LYS A 942 23.80 4.11 -12.96
C LYS A 942 23.35 2.81 -13.63
N PRO A 943 23.89 2.47 -14.82
CA PRO A 943 23.60 1.22 -15.49
C PRO A 943 23.91 0.01 -14.60
N THR A 944 22.93 -0.88 -14.46
CA THR A 944 23.07 -2.15 -13.76
C THR A 944 21.98 -3.11 -14.21
N ASP A 945 22.30 -4.40 -14.27
CA ASP A 945 21.38 -5.44 -14.73
C ASP A 945 21.02 -6.46 -13.62
N GLN A 946 21.59 -6.30 -12.41
CA GLN A 946 21.40 -7.23 -11.28
C GLN A 946 20.33 -6.71 -10.32
N LEU A 947 19.20 -7.41 -10.17
CA LEU A 947 18.18 -7.13 -9.17
C LEU A 947 18.72 -7.40 -7.76
N PRO A 948 18.43 -6.52 -6.77
CA PRO A 948 18.70 -6.82 -5.37
C PRO A 948 17.85 -8.00 -4.88
N GLY A 949 18.36 -8.81 -3.96
CA GLY A 949 17.61 -9.93 -3.38
C GLY A 949 16.56 -9.51 -2.34
N HIS A 950 16.78 -8.39 -1.65
CA HIS A 950 15.90 -7.89 -0.58
C HIS A 950 16.21 -6.43 -0.22
N GLY A 951 15.40 -5.85 0.67
CA GLY A 951 15.63 -4.55 1.29
C GLY A 951 15.05 -3.38 0.50
N ARG A 952 15.29 -2.14 1.00
CA ARG A 952 14.71 -0.90 0.46
C ARG A 952 14.99 -0.68 -1.02
N THR A 953 16.17 -1.06 -1.50
CA THR A 953 16.50 -0.89 -2.93
C THR A 953 15.59 -1.75 -3.81
N LEU A 954 15.26 -2.98 -3.38
CA LEU A 954 14.31 -3.82 -4.11
C LEU A 954 12.89 -3.23 -4.07
N ASN A 955 12.46 -2.73 -2.90
CA ASN A 955 11.17 -2.03 -2.79
C ASN A 955 11.12 -0.78 -3.71
N ALA A 956 12.21 -0.02 -3.77
CA ALA A 956 12.29 1.12 -4.67
C ALA A 956 12.22 0.70 -6.15
N VAL A 957 12.84 -0.41 -6.52
CA VAL A 957 12.74 -0.98 -7.88
C VAL A 957 11.32 -1.44 -8.17
N ALA A 958 10.64 -2.10 -7.22
CA ALA A 958 9.24 -2.50 -7.37
C ALA A 958 8.32 -1.29 -7.60
N VAL A 959 8.48 -0.23 -6.79
CA VAL A 959 7.72 1.02 -6.95
C VAL A 959 8.02 1.69 -8.30
N ALA A 960 9.30 1.77 -8.70
CA ALA A 960 9.71 2.34 -9.97
C ALA A 960 9.23 1.53 -11.17
N ALA A 961 9.09 0.20 -11.02
CA ALA A 961 8.50 -0.69 -12.01
C ALA A 961 6.96 -0.66 -12.03
N GLY A 962 6.31 0.16 -11.21
CA GLY A 962 4.86 0.26 -11.13
C GLY A 962 4.18 -0.95 -10.47
N TRP A 963 4.89 -1.71 -9.65
CA TRP A 963 4.32 -2.87 -8.96
C TRP A 963 3.27 -2.45 -7.93
N PRO A 964 2.05 -3.02 -7.96
CA PRO A 964 1.00 -2.71 -7.00
C PRO A 964 1.47 -2.96 -5.55
N GLY A 965 1.18 -2.02 -4.65
CA GLY A 965 1.60 -2.11 -3.24
C GLY A 965 3.09 -1.85 -2.97
N GLY A 966 3.96 -1.89 -3.98
CA GLY A 966 5.40 -1.60 -3.85
C GLY A 966 6.19 -2.65 -3.07
N ASP A 967 5.65 -3.85 -2.89
CA ASP A 967 6.33 -4.96 -2.21
C ASP A 967 7.43 -5.54 -3.11
N GLY A 968 8.69 -5.41 -2.64
CA GLY A 968 9.84 -5.91 -3.39
C GLY A 968 9.91 -7.43 -3.44
N GLY A 969 9.46 -8.14 -2.40
CA GLY A 969 9.44 -9.60 -2.37
C GLY A 969 8.47 -10.17 -3.40
N GLU A 970 7.23 -9.68 -3.41
CA GLU A 970 6.22 -10.09 -4.41
C GLU A 970 6.63 -9.75 -5.84
N PHE A 971 7.23 -8.57 -6.04
CA PHE A 971 7.79 -8.17 -7.33
C PHE A 971 8.87 -9.16 -7.80
N LEU A 972 9.81 -9.51 -6.93
CA LEU A 972 10.89 -10.43 -7.24
C LEU A 972 10.37 -11.84 -7.54
N ASP A 973 9.43 -12.34 -6.75
CA ASP A 973 8.79 -13.65 -6.96
C ASP A 973 8.05 -13.70 -8.30
N ASN A 974 7.35 -12.63 -8.66
CA ASN A 974 6.71 -12.52 -9.97
C ASN A 974 7.75 -12.52 -11.11
N TYR A 975 8.82 -11.73 -10.96
CA TYR A 975 9.92 -11.70 -11.93
C TYR A 975 10.52 -13.10 -12.15
N LEU A 976 10.85 -13.79 -11.06
CA LEU A 976 11.41 -15.15 -11.11
C LEU A 976 10.44 -16.17 -11.73
N ARG A 977 9.15 -16.05 -11.41
CA ARG A 977 8.11 -16.93 -11.98
C ARG A 977 7.98 -16.74 -13.48
N VAL A 978 7.91 -15.50 -13.95
CA VAL A 978 7.74 -15.14 -15.35
C VAL A 978 8.97 -15.58 -16.18
N THR A 979 10.17 -15.24 -15.72
CA THR A 979 11.42 -15.58 -16.42
C THR A 979 11.68 -17.08 -16.44
N ARG A 980 11.33 -17.81 -15.36
CA ARG A 980 11.44 -19.29 -15.34
C ARG A 980 10.54 -19.95 -16.38
N ARG A 981 9.30 -19.49 -16.54
CA ARG A 981 8.38 -19.99 -17.57
C ARG A 981 8.91 -19.69 -18.98
N ALA A 982 9.37 -18.48 -19.24
CA ALA A 982 9.97 -18.12 -20.51
C ALA A 982 11.21 -18.97 -20.84
N LYS A 983 12.06 -19.31 -19.86
CA LYS A 983 13.23 -20.18 -20.06
C LYS A 983 12.85 -21.56 -20.55
N VAL A 984 11.71 -22.10 -20.15
CA VAL A 984 11.22 -23.41 -20.67
C VAL A 984 10.92 -23.30 -22.16
N VAL A 985 10.26 -22.25 -22.60
CA VAL A 985 9.95 -21.99 -24.01
C VAL A 985 11.25 -21.80 -24.82
N VAL A 986 12.16 -20.97 -24.29
CA VAL A 986 13.48 -20.75 -24.92
C VAL A 986 14.24 -22.07 -25.13
N ARG A 987 14.29 -22.95 -24.12
CA ARG A 987 14.92 -24.27 -24.24
C ARG A 987 14.26 -25.11 -25.31
N LYS A 988 12.95 -25.13 -25.42
CA LYS A 988 12.20 -25.83 -26.45
C LYS A 988 12.59 -25.34 -27.86
N ILE A 989 12.67 -24.03 -28.07
CA ILE A 989 13.08 -23.42 -29.35
C ILE A 989 14.53 -23.81 -29.72
N PHE A 990 15.41 -23.81 -28.73
CA PHE A 990 16.82 -24.23 -28.98
C PHE A 990 17.02 -25.74 -29.04
N GLY A 991 15.99 -26.55 -28.74
CA GLY A 991 16.08 -28.04 -28.79
C GLY A 991 16.95 -28.62 -27.67
N SER A 992 16.99 -27.99 -26.51
CA SER A 992 17.84 -28.37 -25.37
C SER A 992 17.00 -28.64 -24.12
#